data_299650c5c66571fec3ce984971955d9e
#
_entry.id   299650c5c66571fec3ce984971955d9e
#
_cell.length_a   1.000
_cell.length_b   1.000
_cell.length_c   1.000
_cell.angle_alpha   90.00
_cell.angle_beta   90.00
_cell.angle_gamma   90.00
#
_symmetry.space_group_name_H-M   'P 1'
#
loop_
_entity.id
_entity.type
_entity.pdbx_description
1 polymer ?
#
loop_
_entity_poly.entity_id
_entity_poly.type
_entity_poly.pdbx_seq_one_letter_code
_entity_poly.pdbx_strand_id
1 'polypeptide(L)'
;MAKYALTLLMGLWLGTASSQDQSFNDFPVNGNIDQPLQTFLSSVESQHGIRVFVRPEWVVNLRVKGEFNGENALTIISELVKTINLRLETYSYGNYVVLPDAGFVVPIDQGSNVDDGPTIVNIGSAAQASGELAVLNGYIKDGENGETIAGATVYATSVEQGSVTNEFGFYSIELPQGRHRIRVSFLGYEDEVREINIRSSGAMDMELFEGLTRLGSVTVTGDAPDENIRSVSMGVEKLNIQTIKKLPSLMGEVDVIKSLVLLPGVTTVGEGASGYNVRGGSVGENLILQDGAEIFNSSHLFGFFSAFNPDIVKNLNLYKGGGVPANLGGRLSSILDVQLRDGNMKKLEGNGGVGMLMSRLMLEGPIQTDKSSFIVGARGSYSDWILNQAKDIDLKQSEAGFYDANIKITQEINSKNKLYLTGYISNDRFKLANDTTFNFGSEIASLKWNHVFSDNIFSSTTATIGKYRYNVKDDQGVNQFEMDAAINYRALDTELELDLIDNHNIVVGGRASLYEVAQGDLVPLTNNLNSEPINVPSEKGLESAVYIADEWTPTDDITISAGLRYSDFRNLGPGDVYTYQEGMPRNVSSIVDTTSFSNNELVKSYGGLEPRLGVRVALGNSASVKASYNRMRQYMHLVSNTVAVTPIDVWQLSNTHIRPAVADQYSVGFFKNFADNTIETSIEAYYKSTTDVLDYKGGATLLLNETLEADLLQGQGRARGIEFLFKKKEGRLTGWLSYTYSRTQLRTNSVFASETVNNGEYYSANYDKPHDLTIVMDYKVGKRVNFTANFTYSTGRPITAPTATYRIGTISALADYSDRNQFRIPDFHRLDLSLTIGRGFKRSKRVKSEWNISVYNVYARKNAYSIFFNENSRAFKLAILSIIPSISYNFRFQ
;
A
#
# COMPACT_ATOMS: atom_id res chain seq x y z
N MET A 1 9.24 -7.35 -42.83
CA MET A 1 7.86 -6.85 -42.58
C MET A 1 7.77 -5.70 -41.56
N ALA A 2 8.82 -4.90 -41.35
CA ALA A 2 8.84 -3.77 -40.42
C ALA A 2 8.90 -2.38 -41.09
N LYS A 3 8.65 -2.30 -42.37
CA LYS A 3 8.68 -1.04 -43.14
C LYS A 3 7.30 -0.52 -43.59
N TYR A 4 6.22 -1.27 -43.35
CA TYR A 4 4.87 -0.88 -43.78
C TYR A 4 3.90 -0.46 -42.68
N ALA A 5 4.33 -0.52 -41.40
CA ALA A 5 3.51 -0.10 -40.28
C ALA A 5 3.63 1.39 -39.93
N LEU A 6 4.61 2.11 -40.48
CA LEU A 6 4.86 3.52 -40.13
C LEU A 6 4.21 4.50 -41.13
N THR A 7 3.71 4.04 -42.27
CA THR A 7 3.14 4.90 -43.33
C THR A 7 1.62 5.05 -43.23
N LEU A 8 0.97 4.27 -42.38
CA LEU A 8 -0.51 4.32 -42.18
C LEU A 8 -0.95 5.24 -41.04
N LEU A 9 -0.04 5.80 -40.24
CA LEU A 9 -0.33 6.69 -39.11
C LEU A 9 -0.07 8.19 -39.38
N MET A 10 0.41 8.54 -40.57
CA MET A 10 0.66 9.95 -40.97
C MET A 10 -0.29 10.50 -42.06
N GLY A 11 -1.30 9.74 -42.47
CA GLY A 11 -2.17 10.06 -43.62
C GLY A 11 -3.52 10.71 -43.26
N LEU A 12 -3.79 11.09 -42.03
CA LEU A 12 -5.12 11.60 -41.62
C LEU A 12 -5.08 12.92 -40.84
N TRP A 13 -4.24 13.87 -41.26
CA TRP A 13 -4.29 15.23 -40.70
C TRP A 13 -3.82 16.29 -41.67
N LEU A 14 -4.61 16.54 -42.71
CA LEU A 14 -4.62 17.80 -43.45
C LEU A 14 -5.97 17.92 -44.16
N GLY A 15 -6.98 18.32 -43.37
CA GLY A 15 -8.25 18.82 -43.85
C GLY A 15 -8.30 20.30 -43.53
N THR A 16 -8.17 21.10 -44.55
CA THR A 16 -8.23 22.55 -44.59
C THR A 16 -9.48 23.10 -43.92
N ALA A 17 -9.32 23.96 -42.94
CA ALA A 17 -10.37 24.82 -42.43
C ALA A 17 -10.68 25.90 -43.44
N SER A 18 -11.74 25.77 -44.21
CA SER A 18 -12.37 26.88 -44.91
C SER A 18 -13.35 27.55 -43.92
N SER A 19 -13.12 28.84 -43.66
CA SER A 19 -14.09 29.67 -43.00
C SER A 19 -15.35 29.79 -43.87
N GLN A 20 -16.45 29.20 -43.40
CA GLN A 20 -17.76 29.56 -43.87
C GLN A 20 -18.46 30.36 -42.77
N ASP A 21 -18.70 31.63 -43.05
CA ASP A 21 -19.73 32.42 -42.43
C ASP A 21 -21.05 31.64 -42.54
N GLN A 22 -21.55 31.06 -41.44
CA GLN A 22 -22.89 30.48 -41.39
C GLN A 22 -23.78 31.41 -40.57
N SER A 23 -24.77 31.92 -41.29
CA SER A 23 -25.98 32.56 -40.80
C SER A 23 -26.49 31.97 -39.48
N PHE A 24 -26.86 32.86 -38.55
CA PHE A 24 -27.58 32.60 -37.32
C PHE A 24 -28.75 31.64 -37.61
N ASN A 25 -28.78 30.50 -36.93
CA ASN A 25 -29.93 29.61 -36.95
C ASN A 25 -31.12 30.39 -36.38
N ASP A 26 -32.17 30.60 -37.17
CA ASP A 26 -33.41 31.19 -36.76
C ASP A 26 -34.20 30.17 -35.95
N PHE A 27 -34.45 30.54 -34.68
CA PHE A 27 -35.32 29.75 -33.78
C PHE A 27 -36.65 30.55 -33.58
N PRO A 28 -37.59 30.50 -34.52
CA PRO A 28 -38.76 31.39 -34.51
C PRO A 28 -39.73 31.02 -33.39
N VAL A 29 -40.15 32.01 -32.64
CA VAL A 29 -41.16 31.95 -31.58
C VAL A 29 -42.42 32.64 -32.06
N ASN A 30 -43.57 31.92 -31.95
CA ASN A 30 -44.87 32.43 -32.36
C ASN A 30 -45.90 32.28 -31.23
N GLY A 31 -46.79 33.27 -31.10
CA GLY A 31 -47.93 33.27 -30.19
C GLY A 31 -47.80 34.24 -29.00
N ASN A 32 -48.87 34.30 -28.22
CA ASN A 32 -48.91 35.10 -27.01
C ASN A 32 -48.37 34.33 -25.85
N ILE A 33 -47.21 34.75 -25.32
CA ILE A 33 -46.47 34.04 -24.25
C ILE A 33 -46.48 34.89 -22.99
N ASP A 34 -46.85 34.29 -21.86
CA ASP A 34 -46.62 34.84 -20.50
C ASP A 34 -46.23 33.68 -19.56
N GLN A 35 -44.92 33.42 -19.50
CA GLN A 35 -44.40 32.34 -18.69
C GLN A 35 -43.01 32.63 -18.10
N PRO A 36 -42.60 32.00 -16.99
CA PRO A 36 -41.24 32.16 -16.45
C PRO A 36 -40.18 31.82 -17.48
N LEU A 37 -39.01 32.52 -17.43
CA LEU A 37 -37.93 32.28 -18.39
C LEU A 37 -37.44 30.83 -18.37
N GLN A 38 -37.36 30.18 -17.23
CA GLN A 38 -37.00 28.73 -17.13
C GLN A 38 -37.92 27.81 -17.94
N THR A 39 -39.26 28.07 -17.87
CA THR A 39 -40.25 27.30 -18.64
C THR A 39 -40.11 27.57 -20.14
N PHE A 40 -39.83 28.81 -20.48
CA PHE A 40 -39.58 29.22 -21.87
C PHE A 40 -38.32 28.57 -22.43
N LEU A 41 -37.21 28.55 -21.67
CA LEU A 41 -35.95 27.87 -22.03
C LEU A 41 -36.18 26.42 -22.32
N SER A 42 -36.89 25.70 -21.42
CA SER A 42 -37.20 24.27 -21.61
C SER A 42 -38.05 24.02 -22.86
N SER A 43 -38.99 24.92 -23.20
CA SER A 43 -39.80 24.80 -24.41
C SER A 43 -38.95 25.00 -25.68
N VAL A 44 -38.10 26.01 -25.70
CA VAL A 44 -37.16 26.31 -26.81
C VAL A 44 -36.17 25.19 -27.02
N GLU A 45 -35.59 24.66 -25.92
CA GLU A 45 -34.68 23.51 -25.97
C GLU A 45 -35.33 22.29 -26.59
N SER A 46 -36.58 22.01 -26.21
CA SER A 46 -37.31 20.82 -26.70
C SER A 46 -37.76 20.97 -28.16
N GLN A 47 -38.12 22.17 -28.61
CA GLN A 47 -38.61 22.47 -29.96
C GLN A 47 -37.49 22.56 -31.00
N HIS A 48 -36.34 23.16 -30.61
CA HIS A 48 -35.30 23.48 -31.55
C HIS A 48 -33.99 22.66 -31.36
N GLY A 49 -33.94 21.76 -30.35
CA GLY A 49 -32.77 20.88 -30.09
C GLY A 49 -31.54 21.65 -29.64
N ILE A 50 -31.67 22.87 -29.16
CA ILE A 50 -30.59 23.66 -28.58
C ILE A 50 -30.51 23.47 -27.06
N ARG A 51 -29.47 24.01 -26.43
CA ARG A 51 -29.35 24.05 -24.97
C ARG A 51 -28.90 25.42 -24.50
N VAL A 52 -29.56 25.96 -23.50
CA VAL A 52 -29.21 27.23 -22.86
C VAL A 52 -28.88 26.99 -21.39
N PHE A 53 -27.60 27.11 -21.07
CA PHE A 53 -27.09 26.90 -19.70
C PHE A 53 -27.21 28.23 -18.93
N VAL A 54 -28.02 28.22 -17.88
CA VAL A 54 -28.17 29.36 -16.95
C VAL A 54 -28.34 28.84 -15.54
N ARG A 55 -27.84 29.56 -14.56
CA ARG A 55 -28.17 29.25 -13.17
C ARG A 55 -29.59 29.66 -12.86
N PRO A 56 -30.45 28.74 -12.40
CA PRO A 56 -31.85 29.01 -12.11
C PRO A 56 -32.05 30.20 -11.17
N GLU A 57 -31.15 30.35 -10.19
CA GLU A 57 -31.19 31.41 -9.17
C GLU A 57 -31.04 32.79 -9.77
N TRP A 58 -30.37 32.94 -10.92
CA TRP A 58 -30.14 34.23 -11.57
C TRP A 58 -31.38 34.76 -12.30
N VAL A 59 -32.25 33.86 -12.72
CA VAL A 59 -33.38 34.18 -13.63
C VAL A 59 -34.76 33.90 -13.02
N VAL A 60 -34.81 33.64 -11.73
CA VAL A 60 -36.02 33.26 -10.98
C VAL A 60 -37.19 34.25 -11.18
N ASN A 61 -36.86 35.53 -11.26
CA ASN A 61 -37.86 36.59 -11.41
C ASN A 61 -38.08 37.04 -12.86
N LEU A 62 -37.43 36.42 -13.84
CA LEU A 62 -37.61 36.77 -15.24
C LEU A 62 -38.75 36.02 -15.86
N ARG A 63 -39.62 36.76 -16.59
CA ARG A 63 -40.74 36.18 -17.36
C ARG A 63 -40.67 36.68 -18.81
N VAL A 64 -40.88 35.78 -19.74
CA VAL A 64 -41.10 36.09 -21.16
C VAL A 64 -42.57 36.46 -21.32
N LYS A 65 -42.83 37.71 -21.71
CA LYS A 65 -44.21 38.21 -21.88
C LYS A 65 -44.33 39.06 -23.15
N GLY A 66 -45.18 38.67 -24.05
CA GLY A 66 -45.45 39.39 -25.31
C GLY A 66 -46.13 38.56 -26.34
N GLU A 67 -46.55 39.19 -27.45
CA GLU A 67 -47.03 38.54 -28.65
C GLU A 67 -45.91 38.49 -29.66
N PHE A 68 -45.44 37.27 -30.01
CA PHE A 68 -44.29 37.05 -30.87
C PHE A 68 -44.73 36.45 -32.21
N ASN A 69 -44.25 37.02 -33.32
CA ASN A 69 -44.57 36.62 -34.69
C ASN A 69 -43.29 36.32 -35.49
N GLY A 70 -42.63 35.19 -35.16
CA GLY A 70 -41.40 34.78 -35.87
C GLY A 70 -40.10 35.38 -35.31
N GLU A 71 -40.16 35.95 -34.12
CA GLU A 71 -38.95 36.49 -33.48
C GLU A 71 -38.03 35.37 -33.03
N ASN A 72 -36.69 35.59 -33.11
CA ASN A 72 -35.71 34.58 -32.74
C ASN A 72 -35.65 34.39 -31.22
N ALA A 73 -35.79 33.15 -30.73
CA ALA A 73 -35.77 32.81 -29.31
C ALA A 73 -34.48 33.30 -28.60
N LEU A 74 -33.33 33.24 -29.26
CA LEU A 74 -32.05 33.68 -28.68
C LEU A 74 -31.99 35.19 -28.50
N THR A 75 -32.63 35.97 -29.40
CA THR A 75 -32.77 37.40 -29.29
C THR A 75 -33.63 37.75 -28.07
N ILE A 76 -34.78 37.11 -27.93
CA ILE A 76 -35.69 37.29 -26.78
C ILE A 76 -34.97 37.00 -25.46
N ILE A 77 -34.27 35.86 -25.40
CA ILE A 77 -33.48 35.50 -24.20
C ILE A 77 -32.38 36.51 -23.93
N SER A 78 -31.62 36.90 -24.96
CA SER A 78 -30.50 37.83 -24.81
C SER A 78 -30.97 39.23 -24.32
N GLU A 79 -32.07 39.73 -24.85
CA GLU A 79 -32.64 41.01 -24.40
C GLU A 79 -33.16 40.94 -22.98
N LEU A 80 -33.81 39.84 -22.61
CA LEU A 80 -34.39 39.66 -21.28
C LEU A 80 -33.28 39.56 -20.22
N VAL A 81 -32.21 38.72 -20.46
CA VAL A 81 -31.14 38.56 -19.50
C VAL A 81 -30.27 39.83 -19.35
N LYS A 82 -30.17 40.67 -20.40
CA LYS A 82 -29.50 41.97 -20.32
C LYS A 82 -30.15 42.94 -19.33
N THR A 83 -31.47 42.84 -19.11
CA THR A 83 -32.18 43.68 -18.13
C THR A 83 -31.68 43.54 -16.71
N ILE A 84 -30.98 42.47 -16.42
CA ILE A 84 -30.39 42.16 -15.10
C ILE A 84 -28.87 42.00 -15.16
N ASN A 85 -28.21 42.61 -16.12
CA ASN A 85 -26.75 42.57 -16.33
C ASN A 85 -26.20 41.13 -16.53
N LEU A 86 -26.93 40.31 -17.24
CA LEU A 86 -26.45 39.07 -17.78
C LEU A 86 -26.33 39.14 -19.31
N ARG A 87 -25.48 38.31 -19.90
CA ARG A 87 -25.30 38.21 -21.35
C ARG A 87 -25.39 36.75 -21.80
N LEU A 88 -25.95 36.57 -22.98
CA LEU A 88 -26.02 35.26 -23.65
C LEU A 88 -24.85 35.13 -24.60
N GLU A 89 -24.05 34.05 -24.44
CA GLU A 89 -22.88 33.74 -25.27
C GLU A 89 -23.03 32.37 -25.93
N THR A 90 -22.49 32.24 -27.15
CA THR A 90 -22.44 30.94 -27.84
C THR A 90 -21.25 30.13 -27.31
N TYR A 91 -21.54 28.97 -26.67
CA TYR A 91 -20.52 28.04 -26.16
C TYR A 91 -20.02 27.08 -27.23
N SER A 92 -20.94 26.54 -28.03
CA SER A 92 -20.65 25.69 -29.20
C SER A 92 -21.92 25.60 -30.05
N TYR A 93 -21.85 25.00 -31.24
CA TYR A 93 -23.02 24.86 -32.12
C TYR A 93 -24.21 24.24 -31.37
N GLY A 94 -25.34 24.96 -31.31
CA GLY A 94 -26.55 24.55 -30.58
C GLY A 94 -26.47 24.63 -29.05
N ASN A 95 -25.38 25.15 -28.46
CA ASN A 95 -25.25 25.31 -27.01
C ASN A 95 -24.90 26.76 -26.68
N TYR A 96 -25.68 27.33 -25.78
CA TYR A 96 -25.57 28.73 -25.34
C TYR A 96 -25.40 28.79 -23.83
N VAL A 97 -24.76 29.81 -23.32
CA VAL A 97 -24.55 30.00 -21.87
C VAL A 97 -24.85 31.46 -21.48
N VAL A 98 -25.56 31.62 -20.38
CA VAL A 98 -25.83 32.92 -19.77
C VAL A 98 -24.73 33.21 -18.75
N LEU A 99 -24.03 34.32 -18.93
CA LEU A 99 -22.91 34.75 -18.09
C LEU A 99 -23.17 36.09 -17.42
N PRO A 100 -22.62 36.37 -16.24
CA PRO A 100 -22.66 37.69 -15.62
C PRO A 100 -21.95 38.73 -16.49
N ASP A 101 -22.50 39.95 -16.56
CA ASP A 101 -21.88 41.11 -17.12
C ASP A 101 -21.57 42.16 -16.03
N ALA A 102 -20.82 43.22 -16.34
CA ALA A 102 -20.44 44.24 -15.37
C ALA A 102 -21.68 44.84 -14.68
N GLY A 103 -21.70 44.73 -13.34
CA GLY A 103 -22.83 45.23 -12.54
C GLY A 103 -23.93 44.20 -12.24
N PHE A 104 -23.74 42.94 -12.60
CA PHE A 104 -24.70 41.86 -12.21
C PHE A 104 -24.70 41.70 -10.69
N VAL A 105 -25.88 41.72 -10.09
CA VAL A 105 -26.13 41.42 -8.69
C VAL A 105 -27.08 40.22 -8.64
N VAL A 106 -26.69 39.18 -7.89
CA VAL A 106 -27.55 37.99 -7.72
C VAL A 106 -28.89 38.41 -7.11
N PRO A 107 -30.06 38.16 -7.77
CA PRO A 107 -31.35 38.48 -7.20
C PRO A 107 -31.56 37.74 -5.88
N ILE A 108 -31.76 38.44 -4.80
CA ILE A 108 -32.21 37.89 -3.52
C ILE A 108 -33.73 37.65 -3.66
N ASP A 109 -34.14 36.40 -3.57
CA ASP A 109 -35.56 36.03 -3.55
C ASP A 109 -36.23 36.60 -2.28
N GLN A 110 -37.11 37.58 -2.44
CA GLN A 110 -37.91 38.17 -1.36
C GLN A 110 -39.23 37.40 -1.14
N GLY A 111 -39.20 36.09 -1.19
CA GLY A 111 -40.44 35.30 -1.14
C GLY A 111 -40.35 33.96 -0.42
N SER A 112 -39.73 33.92 0.73
CA SER A 112 -40.07 33.00 1.81
C SER A 112 -39.38 33.42 3.09
N ASN A 113 -40.15 33.83 4.11
CA ASN A 113 -39.64 33.99 5.47
C ASN A 113 -39.21 32.61 6.01
N VAL A 114 -38.03 32.15 5.67
CA VAL A 114 -37.23 31.22 6.43
C VAL A 114 -35.94 32.00 6.70
N ASP A 115 -35.69 32.26 7.93
CA ASP A 115 -34.49 32.88 8.50
C ASP A 115 -33.36 31.85 8.39
N ASP A 116 -32.83 31.66 7.18
CA ASP A 116 -31.59 30.87 6.94
C ASP A 116 -30.40 31.82 6.88
N GLY A 117 -30.18 32.53 8.00
CA GLY A 117 -28.83 32.86 8.40
C GLY A 117 -28.00 31.57 8.49
N PRO A 118 -26.66 31.59 8.30
CA PRO A 118 -25.84 30.39 8.39
C PRO A 118 -26.24 29.63 9.65
N THR A 119 -26.68 28.38 9.50
CA THR A 119 -27.22 27.59 10.60
C THR A 119 -26.11 27.40 11.61
N ILE A 120 -26.15 28.18 12.70
CA ILE A 120 -25.14 28.13 13.76
C ILE A 120 -25.38 26.87 14.56
N VAL A 121 -24.45 25.93 14.44
CA VAL A 121 -24.49 24.67 15.21
C VAL A 121 -24.05 24.96 16.65
N ASN A 122 -24.92 24.75 17.60
CA ASN A 122 -24.55 24.87 19.02
C ASN A 122 -23.89 23.59 19.52
N ILE A 123 -22.66 23.72 20.02
CA ILE A 123 -21.87 22.61 20.58
C ILE A 123 -21.87 22.71 22.10
N GLY A 124 -22.19 21.59 22.74
CA GLY A 124 -22.26 21.51 24.21
C GLY A 124 -23.44 22.24 24.85
N SER A 125 -23.45 22.28 26.15
CA SER A 125 -24.53 22.84 26.96
C SER A 125 -24.03 24.02 27.80
N ALA A 126 -24.77 25.12 27.85
CA ALA A 126 -24.45 26.27 28.73
C ALA A 126 -24.40 25.92 30.23
N ALA A 127 -25.06 24.83 30.64
CA ALA A 127 -25.02 24.35 32.02
C ALA A 127 -23.72 23.60 32.36
N GLN A 128 -22.93 23.20 31.37
CA GLN A 128 -21.65 22.51 31.52
C GLN A 128 -20.46 23.40 31.22
N ALA A 129 -20.67 24.69 31.03
CA ALA A 129 -19.61 25.66 30.79
C ALA A 129 -18.71 25.77 32.04
N SER A 130 -17.51 25.16 31.92
CA SER A 130 -16.51 25.20 33.01
C SER A 130 -15.17 25.65 32.40
N GLY A 131 -14.95 26.95 32.34
CA GLY A 131 -13.67 27.48 31.83
C GLY A 131 -13.79 28.37 30.61
N GLU A 132 -12.66 28.93 30.14
CA GLU A 132 -12.57 29.79 28.97
C GLU A 132 -12.40 29.01 27.68
N LEU A 133 -11.90 27.78 27.77
CA LEU A 133 -11.61 26.87 26.63
C LEU A 133 -12.57 25.66 26.63
N ALA A 134 -12.85 25.14 25.45
CA ALA A 134 -13.67 23.97 25.23
C ALA A 134 -13.13 23.16 24.04
N VAL A 135 -13.25 21.83 24.10
CA VAL A 135 -12.75 20.94 23.05
C VAL A 135 -13.88 20.59 22.08
N LEU A 136 -13.63 20.81 20.78
CA LEU A 136 -14.45 20.30 19.68
C LEU A 136 -13.77 19.06 19.10
N ASN A 137 -14.47 17.92 19.08
CA ASN A 137 -13.98 16.68 18.49
C ASN A 137 -15.00 16.07 17.52
N GLY A 138 -14.60 15.01 16.81
CA GLY A 138 -15.49 14.26 15.92
C GLY A 138 -14.76 13.56 14.80
N TYR A 139 -15.52 13.04 13.85
CA TYR A 139 -14.99 12.36 12.66
C TYR A 139 -15.25 13.16 11.39
N ILE A 140 -14.25 13.19 10.51
CA ILE A 140 -14.43 13.70 9.15
C ILE A 140 -14.71 12.49 8.25
N LYS A 141 -15.80 12.55 7.47
CA LYS A 141 -16.31 11.45 6.64
C LYS A 141 -16.45 11.88 5.18
N ASP A 142 -16.31 10.94 4.28
CA ASP A 142 -16.68 11.10 2.87
C ASP A 142 -18.22 11.11 2.75
N GLY A 143 -18.76 12.20 2.23
CA GLY A 143 -20.21 12.38 2.08
C GLY A 143 -20.86 11.46 1.03
N GLU A 144 -20.10 10.79 0.14
CA GLU A 144 -20.65 9.85 -0.83
C GLU A 144 -20.77 8.42 -0.29
N ASN A 145 -19.84 7.98 0.56
CA ASN A 145 -19.75 6.60 1.02
C ASN A 145 -19.78 6.43 2.54
N GLY A 146 -19.55 7.51 3.33
CA GLY A 146 -19.53 7.49 4.81
C GLY A 146 -18.20 7.01 5.40
N GLU A 147 -17.17 6.75 4.60
CA GLU A 147 -15.84 6.33 5.06
C GLU A 147 -15.13 7.48 5.77
N THR A 148 -14.43 7.22 6.87
CA THR A 148 -13.66 8.25 7.58
C THR A 148 -12.41 8.66 6.80
N ILE A 149 -12.10 9.98 6.85
CA ILE A 149 -10.99 10.60 6.12
C ILE A 149 -9.86 10.90 7.10
N ALA A 150 -8.74 10.20 6.98
CA ALA A 150 -7.51 10.47 7.71
C ALA A 150 -6.73 11.61 7.04
N GLY A 151 -6.07 12.46 7.85
CA GLY A 151 -5.25 13.57 7.33
C GLY A 151 -6.05 14.80 6.88
N ALA A 152 -7.37 14.87 7.12
CA ALA A 152 -8.16 16.06 6.85
C ALA A 152 -7.81 17.17 7.85
N THR A 153 -7.68 18.41 7.36
CA THR A 153 -7.39 19.57 8.20
C THR A 153 -8.69 20.22 8.67
N VAL A 154 -8.84 20.35 9.99
CA VAL A 154 -9.91 21.09 10.65
C VAL A 154 -9.33 22.40 11.19
N TYR A 155 -9.79 23.53 10.72
CA TYR A 155 -9.20 24.84 11.01
C TYR A 155 -10.23 25.85 11.48
N ALA A 156 -10.04 26.42 12.66
CA ALA A 156 -10.85 27.50 13.19
C ALA A 156 -10.30 28.86 12.74
N THR A 157 -10.92 29.43 11.69
CA THR A 157 -10.43 30.67 11.05
C THR A 157 -10.49 31.89 11.95
N SER A 158 -11.27 31.88 13.03
CA SER A 158 -11.45 32.99 13.97
C SER A 158 -10.32 33.14 14.99
N VAL A 159 -9.60 32.04 15.26
CA VAL A 159 -8.51 31.98 16.27
C VAL A 159 -7.20 31.45 15.71
N GLU A 160 -7.16 31.13 14.39
CA GLU A 160 -5.99 30.64 13.67
C GLU A 160 -5.43 29.33 14.24
N GLN A 161 -6.31 28.49 14.85
CA GLN A 161 -5.96 27.16 15.36
C GLN A 161 -6.46 26.06 14.44
N GLY A 162 -5.71 24.95 14.37
CA GLY A 162 -6.07 23.80 13.53
C GLY A 162 -5.66 22.46 14.14
N SER A 163 -6.35 21.42 13.73
CA SER A 163 -6.04 20.02 14.01
C SER A 163 -6.12 19.21 12.72
N VAL A 164 -5.44 18.07 12.67
CA VAL A 164 -5.49 17.13 11.55
C VAL A 164 -6.10 15.83 12.04
N THR A 165 -7.00 15.24 11.25
CA THR A 165 -7.59 13.96 11.62
C THR A 165 -6.51 12.86 11.67
N ASN A 166 -6.57 12.02 12.71
CA ASN A 166 -5.71 10.85 12.85
C ASN A 166 -5.99 9.78 11.76
N GLU A 167 -5.29 8.65 11.80
CA GLU A 167 -5.46 7.56 10.82
C GLU A 167 -6.88 6.95 10.80
N PHE A 168 -7.68 7.20 11.84
CA PHE A 168 -9.07 6.77 11.94
C PHE A 168 -10.09 7.84 11.54
N GLY A 169 -9.60 9.03 11.10
CA GLY A 169 -10.43 10.16 10.73
C GLY A 169 -11.00 10.96 11.90
N PHE A 170 -10.52 10.71 13.13
CA PHE A 170 -10.91 11.45 14.33
C PHE A 170 -10.06 12.72 14.48
N TYR A 171 -10.68 13.82 14.90
CA TYR A 171 -10.01 15.08 15.23
C TYR A 171 -10.41 15.59 16.61
N SER A 172 -9.52 16.34 17.23
CA SER A 172 -9.75 17.10 18.46
C SER A 172 -9.09 18.46 18.33
N ILE A 173 -9.78 19.53 18.70
CA ILE A 173 -9.26 20.89 18.66
C ILE A 173 -9.81 21.69 19.86
N GLU A 174 -8.92 22.34 20.61
CA GLU A 174 -9.29 23.20 21.74
C GLU A 174 -9.53 24.61 21.25
N LEU A 175 -10.67 25.21 21.62
CA LEU A 175 -11.10 26.53 21.16
C LEU A 175 -11.69 27.34 22.33
N PRO A 176 -11.54 28.69 22.35
CA PRO A 176 -12.27 29.54 23.27
C PRO A 176 -13.78 29.34 23.12
N GLN A 177 -14.53 29.49 24.21
CA GLN A 177 -15.99 29.48 24.14
C GLN A 177 -16.48 30.66 23.28
N GLY A 178 -17.53 30.43 22.48
CA GLY A 178 -18.10 31.45 21.61
C GLY A 178 -18.32 30.99 20.17
N ARG A 179 -18.46 31.95 19.27
CA ARG A 179 -18.70 31.68 17.85
C ARG A 179 -17.40 31.51 17.09
N HIS A 180 -17.33 30.40 16.34
CA HIS A 180 -16.19 30.09 15.48
C HIS A 180 -16.66 29.70 14.09
N ARG A 181 -15.82 29.95 13.11
CA ARG A 181 -15.97 29.47 11.75
C ARG A 181 -14.95 28.37 11.52
N ILE A 182 -15.45 27.13 11.46
CA ILE A 182 -14.64 25.93 11.23
C ILE A 182 -14.63 25.66 9.73
N ARG A 183 -13.44 25.55 9.20
CA ARG A 183 -13.18 25.11 7.82
C ARG A 183 -12.55 23.74 7.86
N VAL A 184 -13.14 22.79 7.16
CA VAL A 184 -12.56 21.46 6.95
C VAL A 184 -12.13 21.35 5.51
N SER A 185 -10.90 20.92 5.30
CA SER A 185 -10.32 20.77 3.96
C SER A 185 -9.56 19.46 3.85
N PHE A 186 -9.69 18.82 2.69
CA PHE A 186 -8.93 17.65 2.31
C PHE A 186 -8.71 17.64 0.80
N LEU A 187 -7.55 17.18 0.35
CA LEU A 187 -7.21 17.23 -1.06
C LEU A 187 -8.19 16.40 -1.91
N GLY A 188 -8.77 17.03 -2.93
CA GLY A 188 -9.74 16.41 -3.83
C GLY A 188 -11.19 16.54 -3.40
N TYR A 189 -11.43 17.11 -2.23
CA TYR A 189 -12.77 17.43 -1.71
C TYR A 189 -13.04 18.92 -1.76
N GLU A 190 -14.31 19.30 -1.79
CA GLU A 190 -14.72 20.70 -1.59
C GLU A 190 -14.54 21.06 -0.11
N ASP A 191 -14.03 22.26 0.16
CA ASP A 191 -13.91 22.75 1.53
C ASP A 191 -15.30 22.88 2.15
N GLU A 192 -15.50 22.28 3.30
CA GLU A 192 -16.72 22.46 4.09
C GLU A 192 -16.48 23.53 5.15
N VAL A 193 -17.40 24.49 5.25
CA VAL A 193 -17.32 25.57 6.22
C VAL A 193 -18.59 25.58 7.05
N ARG A 194 -18.43 25.50 8.40
CA ARG A 194 -19.50 25.55 9.37
C ARG A 194 -19.31 26.69 10.35
N GLU A 195 -20.38 27.42 10.63
CA GLU A 195 -20.44 28.35 11.77
C GLU A 195 -20.96 27.61 13.00
N ILE A 196 -20.19 27.64 14.07
CA ILE A 196 -20.51 26.96 15.31
C ILE A 196 -20.50 27.96 16.46
N ASN A 197 -21.23 27.63 17.53
CA ASN A 197 -21.18 28.34 18.80
C ASN A 197 -20.87 27.31 19.89
N ILE A 198 -19.63 27.34 20.37
CA ILE A 198 -19.14 26.41 21.41
C ILE A 198 -19.51 26.97 22.78
N ARG A 199 -20.31 26.22 23.52
CA ARG A 199 -20.73 26.55 24.88
C ARG A 199 -20.02 25.72 25.95
N SER A 200 -19.69 24.48 25.60
CA SER A 200 -18.85 23.55 26.34
C SER A 200 -18.27 22.53 25.36
N SER A 201 -17.33 21.69 25.78
CA SER A 201 -16.79 20.59 24.96
C SER A 201 -17.91 19.72 24.40
N GLY A 202 -17.72 19.23 23.17
CA GLY A 202 -18.69 18.38 22.49
C GLY A 202 -18.23 17.90 21.12
N ALA A 203 -18.98 16.96 20.55
CA ALA A 203 -18.65 16.29 19.30
C ALA A 203 -19.42 16.85 18.10
N MET A 204 -18.76 16.94 16.93
CA MET A 204 -19.36 17.29 15.65
C MET A 204 -18.68 16.50 14.52
N ASP A 205 -19.41 15.56 13.93
CA ASP A 205 -18.98 14.92 12.68
C ASP A 205 -19.25 15.84 11.48
N MET A 206 -18.34 15.84 10.49
CA MET A 206 -18.49 16.61 9.26
C MET A 206 -18.25 15.75 8.04
N GLU A 207 -18.98 16.02 6.96
CA GLU A 207 -18.88 15.30 5.69
C GLU A 207 -18.24 16.20 4.65
N LEU A 208 -17.26 15.67 3.91
CA LEU A 208 -16.66 16.28 2.74
C LEU A 208 -17.18 15.61 1.47
N PHE A 209 -17.41 16.35 0.41
CA PHE A 209 -17.82 15.84 -0.88
C PHE A 209 -16.72 16.05 -1.92
N GLU A 210 -16.52 15.05 -2.82
CA GLU A 210 -15.52 15.20 -3.88
C GLU A 210 -15.80 16.46 -4.72
N GLY A 211 -14.83 17.35 -4.78
CA GLY A 211 -14.90 18.60 -5.54
C GLY A 211 -14.91 18.34 -7.04
N LEU A 212 -15.82 18.97 -7.77
CA LEU A 212 -15.78 19.05 -9.24
C LEU A 212 -14.62 19.97 -9.66
N THR A 213 -13.40 19.49 -9.59
CA THR A 213 -12.21 20.27 -9.92
C THR A 213 -12.24 20.68 -11.40
N ARG A 214 -12.29 21.96 -11.64
CA ARG A 214 -12.14 22.57 -12.98
C ARG A 214 -10.77 22.18 -13.54
N LEU A 215 -10.80 21.47 -14.71
CA LEU A 215 -9.75 21.41 -15.73
C LEU A 215 -8.29 21.17 -15.26
N GLY A 216 -8.07 20.08 -14.59
CA GLY A 216 -6.77 19.47 -14.35
C GLY A 216 -7.07 18.22 -13.54
N SER A 217 -6.88 17.04 -14.11
CA SER A 217 -7.13 15.82 -13.34
C SER A 217 -6.15 15.77 -12.16
N VAL A 218 -6.58 16.29 -11.03
CA VAL A 218 -5.91 16.02 -9.77
C VAL A 218 -6.06 14.53 -9.50
N THR A 219 -4.96 13.85 -9.38
CA THR A 219 -4.96 12.52 -8.77
C THR A 219 -5.21 12.78 -7.30
N VAL A 220 -6.36 12.39 -6.78
CA VAL A 220 -6.67 12.49 -5.35
C VAL A 220 -5.68 11.59 -4.63
N THR A 221 -4.66 12.19 -4.04
CA THR A 221 -3.80 11.55 -3.06
C THR A 221 -4.34 11.95 -1.69
N GLY A 222 -4.57 11.01 -0.80
CA GLY A 222 -5.11 11.27 0.53
C GLY A 222 -4.20 12.12 1.45
N ASP A 223 -3.08 12.61 0.95
CA ASP A 223 -2.09 13.36 1.74
C ASP A 223 -2.10 14.84 1.34
N ALA A 224 -1.79 15.72 2.30
CA ALA A 224 -1.58 17.13 2.02
C ALA A 224 -0.52 17.32 0.92
N PRO A 225 -0.65 18.30 0.02
CA PRO A 225 0.30 18.49 -1.09
C PRO A 225 1.75 18.69 -0.65
N ASP A 226 1.98 19.12 0.59
CA ASP A 226 3.27 19.39 1.22
C ASP A 226 3.61 18.45 2.37
N GLU A 227 2.89 17.32 2.53
CA GLU A 227 3.10 16.32 3.57
C GLU A 227 4.56 15.86 3.65
N ASN A 228 5.20 15.66 2.49
CA ASN A 228 6.60 15.22 2.41
C ASN A 228 7.58 16.20 3.05
N ILE A 229 7.25 17.49 3.16
CA ILE A 229 8.09 18.51 3.83
C ILE A 229 7.61 18.86 5.24
N ARG A 230 6.32 18.66 5.57
CA ARG A 230 5.75 18.99 6.89
C ARG A 230 5.87 17.88 7.90
N SER A 231 5.64 16.63 7.51
CA SER A 231 5.77 15.48 8.42
C SER A 231 7.19 15.36 8.95
N VAL A 232 7.36 15.04 10.23
CA VAL A 232 8.66 14.72 10.84
C VAL A 232 9.18 13.36 10.38
N SER A 233 8.28 12.46 9.98
CA SER A 233 8.61 11.12 9.55
C SER A 233 9.48 11.14 8.28
N MET A 234 10.54 10.35 8.28
CA MET A 234 11.45 10.18 7.15
C MET A 234 11.51 8.73 6.72
N GLY A 235 11.54 8.48 5.40
CA GLY A 235 11.49 7.11 4.87
C GLY A 235 10.11 6.47 4.99
N VAL A 236 9.05 7.28 5.05
CA VAL A 236 7.65 6.81 4.99
C VAL A 236 7.11 7.07 3.59
N GLU A 237 6.67 6.00 2.94
CA GLU A 237 6.06 6.09 1.61
C GLU A 237 4.59 5.70 1.71
N LYS A 238 3.73 6.65 1.44
CA LYS A 238 2.29 6.42 1.36
C LYS A 238 1.89 6.21 -0.10
N LEU A 239 1.34 5.08 -0.44
CA LEU A 239 0.84 4.76 -1.77
C LEU A 239 -0.67 4.61 -1.75
N ASN A 240 -1.34 5.51 -2.45
CA ASN A 240 -2.77 5.39 -2.69
C ASN A 240 -3.03 4.33 -3.78
N ILE A 241 -4.03 3.49 -3.55
CA ILE A 241 -4.43 2.42 -4.48
C ILE A 241 -4.79 2.95 -5.88
N GLN A 242 -5.32 4.17 -6.00
CA GLN A 242 -5.64 4.78 -7.30
C GLN A 242 -4.38 5.04 -8.15
N THR A 243 -3.25 5.33 -7.53
CA THR A 243 -1.95 5.46 -8.21
C THR A 243 -1.45 4.10 -8.68
N ILE A 244 -1.56 3.09 -7.81
CA ILE A 244 -1.15 1.71 -8.11
C ILE A 244 -1.96 1.14 -9.28
N LYS A 245 -3.27 1.36 -9.32
CA LYS A 245 -4.16 0.88 -10.40
C LYS A 245 -3.83 1.44 -11.80
N LYS A 246 -3.04 2.51 -11.90
CA LYS A 246 -2.58 3.08 -13.18
C LYS A 246 -1.30 2.43 -13.70
N LEU A 247 -0.55 1.73 -12.86
CA LEU A 247 0.71 1.10 -13.25
C LEU A 247 0.48 -0.04 -14.26
N PRO A 248 1.48 -0.34 -15.12
CA PRO A 248 1.41 -1.49 -16.01
C PRO A 248 1.17 -2.78 -15.23
N SER A 249 0.13 -3.50 -15.59
CA SER A 249 -0.26 -4.75 -14.95
C SER A 249 0.55 -5.93 -15.48
N LEU A 250 0.98 -6.81 -14.59
CA LEU A 250 1.52 -8.11 -14.97
C LEU A 250 0.34 -9.08 -15.20
N MET A 251 0.28 -9.69 -16.38
CA MET A 251 -0.75 -10.68 -16.72
C MET A 251 -2.20 -10.17 -16.53
N GLY A 252 -2.40 -8.84 -16.62
CA GLY A 252 -3.72 -8.21 -16.51
C GLY A 252 -4.15 -7.87 -15.08
N GLU A 253 -3.30 -8.11 -14.07
CA GLU A 253 -3.58 -7.79 -12.67
C GLU A 253 -2.63 -6.72 -12.13
N VAL A 254 -3.19 -5.81 -11.35
CA VAL A 254 -2.46 -4.79 -10.61
C VAL A 254 -1.86 -5.41 -9.35
N ASP A 255 -0.54 -5.31 -9.19
CA ASP A 255 0.17 -5.93 -8.08
C ASP A 255 0.62 -4.87 -7.06
N VAL A 256 0.07 -4.99 -5.85
CA VAL A 256 0.32 -4.07 -4.74
C VAL A 256 1.78 -4.16 -4.27
N ILE A 257 2.33 -5.37 -4.09
CA ILE A 257 3.72 -5.56 -3.62
C ILE A 257 4.73 -5.14 -4.68
N LYS A 258 4.49 -5.48 -5.96
CA LYS A 258 5.40 -5.06 -7.04
C LYS A 258 5.41 -3.55 -7.27
N SER A 259 4.34 -2.84 -6.88
CA SER A 259 4.34 -1.38 -6.94
C SER A 259 5.30 -0.74 -5.92
N LEU A 260 5.54 -1.40 -4.77
CA LEU A 260 6.51 -0.94 -3.78
C LEU A 260 7.95 -0.99 -4.30
N VAL A 261 8.28 -1.96 -5.16
CA VAL A 261 9.62 -2.10 -5.74
C VAL A 261 9.97 -0.95 -6.71
N LEU A 262 9.00 -0.12 -7.07
CA LEU A 262 9.21 1.08 -7.89
C LEU A 262 9.63 2.32 -7.07
N LEU A 263 9.67 2.19 -5.74
CA LEU A 263 10.03 3.25 -4.79
C LEU A 263 11.52 3.23 -4.45
N PRO A 264 12.13 4.38 -4.05
CA PRO A 264 13.53 4.41 -3.67
C PRO A 264 13.79 3.56 -2.42
N GLY A 265 14.92 2.85 -2.41
CA GLY A 265 15.35 2.00 -1.29
C GLY A 265 14.62 0.66 -1.19
N VAL A 266 13.74 0.32 -2.14
CA VAL A 266 13.01 -0.95 -2.19
C VAL A 266 13.44 -1.75 -3.40
N THR A 267 13.89 -2.98 -3.20
CA THR A 267 14.36 -3.86 -4.27
C THR A 267 13.75 -5.25 -4.17
N THR A 268 13.95 -6.09 -5.17
CA THR A 268 13.61 -7.52 -5.16
C THR A 268 14.76 -8.34 -5.70
N VAL A 269 14.86 -9.60 -5.34
CA VAL A 269 15.94 -10.47 -5.84
C VAL A 269 15.77 -10.85 -7.31
N GLY A 270 14.58 -10.70 -7.89
CA GLY A 270 14.34 -10.99 -9.32
C GLY A 270 12.87 -11.04 -9.71
N GLU A 271 12.59 -11.32 -10.99
CA GLU A 271 11.23 -11.52 -11.51
C GLU A 271 10.59 -12.77 -10.92
N GLY A 272 9.35 -12.68 -10.49
CA GLY A 272 8.64 -13.81 -9.88
C GLY A 272 9.16 -14.17 -8.48
N ALA A 273 9.98 -13.33 -7.85
CA ALA A 273 10.38 -13.53 -6.47
C ALA A 273 9.31 -13.03 -5.51
N SER A 274 9.05 -13.82 -4.48
CA SER A 274 8.21 -13.47 -3.35
C SER A 274 8.93 -12.43 -2.46
N GLY A 275 8.18 -11.44 -1.97
CA GLY A 275 8.69 -10.43 -1.04
C GLY A 275 9.54 -9.33 -1.68
N TYR A 276 10.07 -8.47 -0.82
CA TYR A 276 10.88 -7.31 -1.19
C TYR A 276 11.95 -7.04 -0.12
N ASN A 277 12.98 -6.29 -0.51
CA ASN A 277 14.10 -5.89 0.37
C ASN A 277 14.06 -4.38 0.54
N VAL A 278 14.25 -3.88 1.75
CA VAL A 278 14.24 -2.45 2.08
C VAL A 278 15.54 -2.05 2.76
N ARG A 279 16.20 -1.01 2.25
CA ARG A 279 17.44 -0.42 2.83
C ARG A 279 18.42 -1.48 3.31
N GLY A 280 18.66 -2.48 2.47
CA GLY A 280 19.60 -3.57 2.73
C GLY A 280 19.18 -4.55 3.81
N GLY A 281 17.88 -4.71 4.05
CA GLY A 281 17.33 -5.81 4.83
C GLY A 281 16.90 -6.98 3.98
N SER A 282 16.86 -8.16 4.55
CA SER A 282 16.33 -9.37 3.93
C SER A 282 14.80 -9.34 3.90
N VAL A 283 14.19 -10.25 3.13
CA VAL A 283 12.71 -10.37 3.06
C VAL A 283 12.12 -10.65 4.44
N GLY A 284 12.76 -11.51 5.25
CA GLY A 284 12.30 -11.86 6.60
C GLY A 284 12.46 -10.74 7.65
N GLU A 285 13.11 -9.62 7.29
CA GLU A 285 13.23 -8.44 8.13
C GLU A 285 12.12 -7.40 7.89
N ASN A 286 11.11 -7.71 7.08
CA ASN A 286 9.97 -6.86 6.83
C ASN A 286 8.72 -7.39 7.55
N LEU A 287 8.03 -6.55 8.30
CA LEU A 287 6.70 -6.85 8.83
C LEU A 287 5.65 -6.42 7.82
N ILE A 288 4.70 -7.29 7.55
CA ILE A 288 3.58 -6.97 6.65
C ILE A 288 2.30 -7.13 7.45
N LEU A 289 1.53 -6.07 7.56
CA LEU A 289 0.27 -6.02 8.29
C LEU A 289 -0.90 -5.75 7.33
N GLN A 290 -2.03 -6.40 7.58
CA GLN A 290 -3.32 -6.06 6.96
C GLN A 290 -4.33 -5.76 8.07
N ASP A 291 -4.78 -4.52 8.20
CA ASP A 291 -5.63 -4.04 9.29
C ASP A 291 -5.14 -4.50 10.68
N GLY A 292 -3.80 -4.46 10.91
CA GLY A 292 -3.13 -4.84 12.16
C GLY A 292 -2.76 -6.33 12.30
N ALA A 293 -3.22 -7.20 11.40
CA ALA A 293 -2.89 -8.62 11.39
C ALA A 293 -1.64 -8.93 10.56
N GLU A 294 -0.75 -9.78 11.07
CA GLU A 294 0.50 -10.16 10.38
C GLU A 294 0.25 -11.12 9.22
N ILE A 295 0.87 -10.85 8.07
CA ILE A 295 0.84 -11.65 6.86
C ILE A 295 2.23 -12.29 6.65
N PHE A 296 2.35 -13.60 6.81
CA PHE A 296 3.62 -14.33 6.67
C PHE A 296 4.02 -14.55 5.21
N ASN A 297 3.05 -14.72 4.32
CA ASN A 297 3.30 -14.82 2.88
C ASN A 297 2.48 -13.76 2.14
N SER A 298 3.16 -12.79 1.54
CA SER A 298 2.56 -11.63 0.88
C SER A 298 2.23 -11.86 -0.60
N SER A 299 2.38 -13.10 -1.11
CA SER A 299 2.22 -13.37 -2.53
C SER A 299 1.62 -14.75 -2.82
N HIS A 300 0.95 -14.86 -3.97
CA HIS A 300 0.45 -16.08 -4.54
C HIS A 300 1.38 -16.62 -5.62
N LEU A 301 1.32 -17.93 -5.87
CA LEU A 301 2.06 -18.65 -6.91
C LEU A 301 3.55 -18.26 -6.91
N PHE A 302 4.22 -18.41 -5.75
CA PHE A 302 5.65 -18.16 -5.57
C PHE A 302 6.12 -16.74 -5.92
N GLY A 303 5.27 -15.72 -5.81
CA GLY A 303 5.63 -14.31 -6.06
C GLY A 303 5.09 -13.71 -7.36
N PHE A 304 4.30 -14.44 -8.12
CA PHE A 304 3.72 -13.90 -9.35
C PHE A 304 2.61 -12.89 -9.11
N PHE A 305 1.83 -13.05 -8.03
CA PHE A 305 0.73 -12.16 -7.67
C PHE A 305 0.79 -11.76 -6.19
N SER A 306 0.42 -10.53 -5.89
CA SER A 306 0.29 -10.04 -4.51
C SER A 306 -0.87 -10.72 -3.78
N ALA A 307 -0.73 -10.99 -2.48
CA ALA A 307 -1.81 -11.47 -1.61
C ALA A 307 -2.90 -10.41 -1.37
N PHE A 308 -2.65 -9.15 -1.74
CA PHE A 308 -3.58 -8.04 -1.51
C PHE A 308 -4.46 -7.77 -2.71
N ASN A 309 -5.78 -7.83 -2.53
CA ASN A 309 -6.75 -7.48 -3.55
C ASN A 309 -6.83 -5.96 -3.73
N PRO A 310 -6.44 -5.40 -4.91
CA PRO A 310 -6.40 -3.96 -5.12
C PRO A 310 -7.78 -3.27 -5.08
N ASP A 311 -8.88 -4.02 -5.10
CA ASP A 311 -10.22 -3.44 -5.07
C ASP A 311 -10.72 -3.14 -3.66
N ILE A 312 -10.12 -3.78 -2.64
CA ILE A 312 -10.49 -3.58 -1.23
C ILE A 312 -9.41 -2.84 -0.42
N VAL A 313 -8.20 -2.69 -0.96
CA VAL A 313 -7.15 -1.89 -0.32
C VAL A 313 -7.48 -0.41 -0.42
N LYS A 314 -7.31 0.33 0.68
CA LYS A 314 -7.41 1.79 0.77
C LYS A 314 -6.06 2.43 0.54
N ASN A 315 -5.14 2.19 1.44
CA ASN A 315 -3.80 2.78 1.48
C ASN A 315 -2.75 1.74 1.83
N LEU A 316 -1.52 2.04 1.43
CA LEU A 316 -0.33 1.31 1.84
C LEU A 316 0.64 2.31 2.45
N ASN A 317 1.05 2.06 3.67
CA ASN A 317 2.06 2.82 4.38
C ASN A 317 3.31 1.95 4.53
N LEU A 318 4.37 2.28 3.81
CA LEU A 318 5.67 1.61 3.94
C LEU A 318 6.59 2.47 4.80
N TYR A 319 6.90 1.99 5.99
CA TYR A 319 7.85 2.60 6.93
C TYR A 319 9.21 1.96 6.72
N LYS A 320 10.18 2.73 6.20
CA LYS A 320 11.56 2.27 5.92
C LYS A 320 12.45 2.63 7.12
N GLY A 321 12.82 1.66 7.93
CA GLY A 321 13.79 1.78 9.02
C GLY A 321 13.66 3.04 9.88
N GLY A 322 14.27 4.14 9.44
CA GLY A 322 14.29 5.41 10.18
C GLY A 322 12.93 6.08 10.40
N GLY A 323 11.89 5.67 9.68
CA GLY A 323 10.53 6.20 9.80
C GLY A 323 9.55 5.33 10.59
N VAL A 324 10.01 4.23 11.19
CA VAL A 324 9.13 3.32 11.94
C VAL A 324 8.72 3.96 13.27
N PRO A 325 7.43 4.23 13.52
CA PRO A 325 6.96 4.82 14.77
C PRO A 325 7.01 3.80 15.94
N ALA A 326 6.94 4.27 17.21
CA ALA A 326 7.18 3.43 18.38
C ALA A 326 6.11 2.35 18.61
N ASN A 327 4.88 2.53 18.15
CA ASN A 327 3.81 1.53 18.20
C ASN A 327 4.10 0.30 17.33
N LEU A 328 4.92 0.42 16.28
CA LEU A 328 5.27 -0.67 15.38
C LEU A 328 6.66 -1.23 15.70
N GLY A 329 6.88 -2.54 15.55
CA GLY A 329 8.18 -3.19 15.82
C GLY A 329 8.19 -4.67 15.48
N GLY A 330 9.24 -5.41 15.94
CA GLY A 330 9.38 -6.84 15.74
C GLY A 330 10.09 -7.27 14.45
N ARG A 331 10.49 -6.32 13.57
CA ARG A 331 11.30 -6.57 12.37
C ARG A 331 12.33 -5.45 12.19
N LEU A 332 13.45 -5.73 11.50
CA LEU A 332 14.63 -4.87 11.48
C LEU A 332 14.65 -3.85 10.33
N SER A 333 13.87 -4.05 9.27
CA SER A 333 14.07 -3.32 8.02
C SER A 333 12.92 -2.40 7.65
N SER A 334 11.73 -2.93 7.56
CA SER A 334 10.55 -2.13 7.23
C SER A 334 9.27 -2.71 7.81
N ILE A 335 8.24 -1.87 7.83
CA ILE A 335 6.88 -2.28 8.15
C ILE A 335 5.98 -1.79 7.03
N LEU A 336 5.25 -2.70 6.40
CA LEU A 336 4.19 -2.40 5.46
C LEU A 336 2.84 -2.55 6.16
N ASP A 337 2.14 -1.45 6.33
CA ASP A 337 0.77 -1.44 6.83
C ASP A 337 -0.20 -1.28 5.65
N VAL A 338 -1.00 -2.31 5.41
CA VAL A 338 -2.03 -2.37 4.37
C VAL A 338 -3.38 -2.15 5.02
N GLN A 339 -3.97 -1.01 4.75
CA GLN A 339 -5.28 -0.64 5.27
C GLN A 339 -6.36 -0.98 4.24
N LEU A 340 -7.40 -1.68 4.68
CA LEU A 340 -8.55 -2.00 3.86
C LEU A 340 -9.60 -0.89 3.93
N ARG A 341 -10.31 -0.69 2.81
CA ARG A 341 -11.45 0.24 2.74
C ARG A 341 -12.57 -0.21 3.68
N ASP A 342 -13.29 0.74 4.21
CA ASP A 342 -14.60 0.50 4.78
C ASP A 342 -15.62 0.30 3.64
N GLY A 343 -16.67 -0.48 3.87
CA GLY A 343 -17.75 -0.61 2.89
C GLY A 343 -18.58 0.66 2.80
N ASN A 344 -19.22 0.88 1.65
CA ASN A 344 -20.10 2.03 1.45
C ASN A 344 -21.32 1.98 2.41
N MET A 345 -21.47 2.99 3.27
CA MET A 345 -22.56 3.06 4.26
C MET A 345 -23.88 3.57 3.67
N LYS A 346 -23.87 4.07 2.43
CA LYS A 346 -25.02 4.75 1.80
C LYS A 346 -25.63 3.98 0.64
N LYS A 347 -24.81 3.23 -0.14
CA LYS A 347 -25.24 2.58 -1.40
C LYS A 347 -24.59 1.22 -1.56
N LEU A 348 -25.32 0.30 -2.23
CA LEU A 348 -24.76 -0.96 -2.70
C LEU A 348 -24.01 -0.69 -4.01
N GLU A 349 -22.72 -1.02 -4.00
CA GLU A 349 -21.83 -0.86 -5.16
C GLU A 349 -21.00 -2.13 -5.35
N GLY A 350 -20.43 -2.27 -6.55
CA GLY A 350 -19.50 -3.35 -6.81
C GLY A 350 -18.60 -3.04 -7.97
N ASN A 351 -17.45 -3.66 -7.94
CA ASN A 351 -16.51 -3.64 -9.06
C ASN A 351 -15.91 -5.02 -9.28
N GLY A 352 -15.32 -5.21 -10.43
CA GLY A 352 -14.66 -6.45 -10.77
C GLY A 352 -13.80 -6.33 -12.00
N GLY A 353 -13.07 -7.40 -12.27
CA GLY A 353 -12.20 -7.50 -13.42
C GLY A 353 -12.10 -8.93 -13.92
N VAL A 354 -12.00 -9.08 -15.24
CA VAL A 354 -11.71 -10.35 -15.90
C VAL A 354 -10.46 -10.16 -16.74
N GLY A 355 -9.42 -10.91 -16.40
CA GLY A 355 -8.14 -10.94 -17.09
C GLY A 355 -7.90 -12.27 -17.78
N MET A 356 -6.70 -12.47 -18.31
CA MET A 356 -6.32 -13.71 -19.01
C MET A 356 -6.11 -14.87 -18.03
N LEU A 357 -5.66 -14.62 -16.81
CA LEU A 357 -5.28 -15.65 -15.83
C LEU A 357 -6.12 -15.67 -14.58
N MET A 358 -6.86 -14.59 -14.29
CA MET A 358 -7.64 -14.47 -13.08
C MET A 358 -8.83 -13.55 -13.26
N SER A 359 -9.80 -13.71 -12.38
CA SER A 359 -10.94 -12.81 -12.22
C SER A 359 -11.07 -12.37 -10.77
N ARG A 360 -11.65 -11.19 -10.59
CA ARG A 360 -11.94 -10.64 -9.28
C ARG A 360 -13.32 -10.00 -9.24
N LEU A 361 -13.91 -9.99 -8.06
CA LEU A 361 -15.19 -9.35 -7.79
C LEU A 361 -15.16 -8.76 -6.40
N MET A 362 -15.65 -7.53 -6.26
CA MET A 362 -15.87 -6.86 -4.98
C MET A 362 -17.31 -6.34 -4.91
N LEU A 363 -17.91 -6.49 -3.75
CA LEU A 363 -19.23 -5.96 -3.40
C LEU A 363 -19.12 -5.21 -2.07
N GLU A 364 -19.74 -4.04 -2.01
CA GLU A 364 -19.82 -3.22 -0.79
C GLU A 364 -21.19 -2.57 -0.66
N GLY A 365 -21.63 -2.34 0.57
CA GLY A 365 -22.89 -1.66 0.80
C GLY A 365 -23.25 -1.56 2.27
N PRO A 366 -24.35 -0.82 2.57
CA PRO A 366 -24.86 -0.70 3.93
C PRO A 366 -25.49 -2.01 4.42
N ILE A 367 -25.17 -2.39 5.68
CA ILE A 367 -25.99 -3.31 6.47
C ILE A 367 -27.10 -2.50 7.11
N GLN A 368 -26.76 -1.35 7.69
CA GLN A 368 -27.67 -0.31 8.14
C GLN A 368 -27.15 1.05 7.68
N THR A 369 -27.94 1.77 6.90
CA THR A 369 -27.54 3.07 6.33
C THR A 369 -26.99 4.01 7.41
N ASP A 370 -25.86 4.64 7.10
CA ASP A 370 -25.10 5.57 7.95
C ASP A 370 -24.64 5.01 9.32
N LYS A 371 -24.73 3.69 9.54
CA LYS A 371 -24.29 3.06 10.80
C LYS A 371 -23.41 1.84 10.59
N SER A 372 -23.67 1.03 9.59
CA SER A 372 -22.89 -0.16 9.35
C SER A 372 -22.78 -0.50 7.88
N SER A 373 -21.65 -1.01 7.49
CA SER A 373 -21.36 -1.42 6.12
C SER A 373 -20.58 -2.74 6.06
N PHE A 374 -20.61 -3.34 4.90
CA PHE A 374 -19.75 -4.46 4.56
C PHE A 374 -19.01 -4.20 3.25
N ILE A 375 -17.82 -4.77 3.14
CA ILE A 375 -17.10 -4.94 1.88
C ILE A 375 -16.60 -6.38 1.80
N VAL A 376 -16.81 -7.03 0.66
CA VAL A 376 -16.35 -8.39 0.38
C VAL A 376 -15.66 -8.38 -0.96
N GLY A 377 -14.43 -8.87 -1.02
CA GLY A 377 -13.68 -9.03 -2.25
C GLY A 377 -13.17 -10.45 -2.40
N ALA A 378 -13.26 -11.02 -3.59
CA ALA A 378 -12.72 -12.34 -3.89
C ALA A 378 -11.98 -12.33 -5.22
N ARG A 379 -10.92 -13.15 -5.32
CA ARG A 379 -10.16 -13.39 -6.54
C ARG A 379 -9.96 -14.90 -6.74
N GLY A 380 -9.86 -15.31 -7.99
CA GLY A 380 -9.51 -16.68 -8.34
C GLY A 380 -8.75 -16.73 -9.65
N SER A 381 -7.69 -17.54 -9.69
CA SER A 381 -6.91 -17.78 -10.90
C SER A 381 -7.41 -19.02 -11.65
N TYR A 382 -7.19 -19.04 -12.96
CA TYR A 382 -7.50 -20.15 -13.87
C TYR A 382 -6.38 -20.30 -14.91
N SER A 383 -5.12 -20.41 -14.44
CA SER A 383 -3.93 -20.44 -15.30
C SER A 383 -3.72 -21.76 -16.05
N ASP A 384 -4.38 -22.85 -15.66
CA ASP A 384 -4.17 -24.19 -16.23
C ASP A 384 -4.41 -24.25 -17.75
N TRP A 385 -5.35 -23.45 -18.28
CA TRP A 385 -5.59 -23.40 -19.73
C TRP A 385 -4.39 -22.88 -20.54
N ILE A 386 -3.55 -22.00 -19.96
CA ILE A 386 -2.30 -21.55 -20.58
C ILE A 386 -1.23 -22.63 -20.47
N LEU A 387 -1.08 -23.25 -19.31
CA LEU A 387 -0.14 -24.34 -19.09
C LEU A 387 -0.41 -25.49 -20.07
N ASN A 388 -1.68 -25.83 -20.28
CA ASN A 388 -2.11 -26.84 -21.23
C ASN A 388 -1.77 -26.54 -22.71
N GLN A 389 -1.46 -25.27 -23.07
CA GLN A 389 -0.98 -24.87 -24.40
C GLN A 389 0.54 -24.94 -24.52
N ALA A 390 1.28 -25.20 -23.44
CA ALA A 390 2.72 -25.29 -23.47
C ALA A 390 3.19 -26.41 -24.40
N LYS A 391 4.33 -26.20 -25.06
CA LYS A 391 4.99 -27.22 -25.88
C LYS A 391 5.77 -28.23 -25.05
N ASP A 392 6.27 -27.77 -23.93
CA ASP A 392 6.97 -28.57 -22.95
C ASP A 392 5.97 -29.47 -22.21
N ILE A 393 6.28 -30.78 -22.11
CA ILE A 393 5.37 -31.76 -21.53
C ILE A 393 5.22 -31.58 -20.03
N ASP A 394 6.28 -31.16 -19.34
CA ASP A 394 6.26 -30.94 -17.90
C ASP A 394 5.39 -29.75 -17.55
N LEU A 395 5.51 -28.64 -18.32
CA LEU A 395 4.62 -27.48 -18.14
C LEU A 395 3.17 -27.81 -18.48
N LYS A 396 2.93 -28.65 -19.47
CA LYS A 396 1.57 -29.07 -19.87
C LYS A 396 0.89 -29.93 -18.81
N GLN A 397 1.65 -30.67 -18.03
CA GLN A 397 1.18 -31.53 -16.94
C GLN A 397 1.19 -30.79 -15.57
N SER A 398 1.62 -29.52 -15.56
CA SER A 398 1.66 -28.71 -14.36
C SER A 398 0.30 -28.07 -14.06
N GLU A 399 0.01 -27.85 -12.79
CA GLU A 399 -1.15 -27.13 -12.29
C GLU A 399 -0.68 -25.90 -11.50
N ALA A 400 -1.33 -24.76 -11.66
CA ALA A 400 -1.04 -23.57 -10.90
C ALA A 400 -2.34 -22.77 -10.68
N GLY A 401 -2.75 -22.57 -9.46
CA GLY A 401 -3.96 -21.85 -9.14
C GLY A 401 -3.97 -21.30 -7.73
N PHE A 402 -4.71 -20.22 -7.53
CA PHE A 402 -5.01 -19.71 -6.20
C PHE A 402 -6.40 -19.11 -6.14
N TYR A 403 -6.90 -18.96 -4.93
CA TYR A 403 -8.00 -18.07 -4.61
C TYR A 403 -7.73 -17.34 -3.31
N ASP A 404 -8.30 -16.14 -3.21
CA ASP A 404 -8.37 -15.41 -1.96
C ASP A 404 -9.73 -14.71 -1.79
N ALA A 405 -10.09 -14.47 -0.54
CA ALA A 405 -11.26 -13.67 -0.20
C ALA A 405 -11.00 -12.85 1.06
N ASN A 406 -11.51 -11.62 1.03
CA ASN A 406 -11.49 -10.68 2.14
C ASN A 406 -12.91 -10.25 2.47
N ILE A 407 -13.15 -10.02 3.75
CA ILE A 407 -14.38 -9.40 4.26
C ILE A 407 -14.00 -8.35 5.31
N LYS A 408 -14.65 -7.18 5.26
CA LYS A 408 -14.60 -6.22 6.35
C LYS A 408 -16.01 -5.72 6.66
N ILE A 409 -16.36 -5.69 7.94
CA ILE A 409 -17.61 -5.15 8.46
C ILE A 409 -17.25 -3.99 9.37
N THR A 410 -17.85 -2.84 9.12
CA THR A 410 -17.71 -1.64 9.93
C THR A 410 -19.03 -1.35 10.61
N GLN A 411 -19.00 -1.14 11.94
CA GLN A 411 -20.18 -0.86 12.75
C GLN A 411 -19.95 0.35 13.66
N GLU A 412 -20.67 1.43 13.45
CA GLU A 412 -20.79 2.54 14.39
C GLU A 412 -21.86 2.19 15.43
N ILE A 413 -21.44 1.90 16.66
CA ILE A 413 -22.35 1.63 17.78
C ILE A 413 -22.96 2.96 18.26
N ASN A 414 -22.13 3.97 18.42
CA ASN A 414 -22.48 5.36 18.75
C ASN A 414 -21.28 6.26 18.38
N SER A 415 -21.41 7.58 18.61
CA SER A 415 -20.36 8.58 18.29
C SER A 415 -19.01 8.32 18.99
N LYS A 416 -18.98 7.52 20.07
CA LYS A 416 -17.76 7.19 20.82
C LYS A 416 -17.22 5.80 20.55
N ASN A 417 -17.98 4.91 19.90
CA ASN A 417 -17.60 3.51 19.73
C ASN A 417 -17.80 3.05 18.30
N LYS A 418 -16.71 2.59 17.68
CA LYS A 418 -16.69 2.01 16.34
C LYS A 418 -15.97 0.67 16.35
N LEU A 419 -16.58 -0.34 15.73
CA LEU A 419 -16.03 -1.68 15.60
C LEU A 419 -15.74 -2.02 14.16
N TYR A 420 -14.63 -2.74 13.93
CA TYR A 420 -14.25 -3.28 12.63
C TYR A 420 -13.94 -4.76 12.79
N LEU A 421 -14.59 -5.58 11.99
CA LEU A 421 -14.29 -7.01 11.87
C LEU A 421 -13.73 -7.26 10.49
N THR A 422 -12.50 -7.75 10.41
CA THR A 422 -11.83 -8.09 9.16
C THR A 422 -11.52 -9.59 9.13
N GLY A 423 -11.73 -10.22 7.96
CA GLY A 423 -11.37 -11.60 7.69
C GLY A 423 -10.64 -11.75 6.38
N TYR A 424 -9.65 -12.63 6.31
CA TYR A 424 -8.91 -12.98 5.10
C TYR A 424 -8.68 -14.49 5.04
N ILE A 425 -8.94 -15.08 3.87
CA ILE A 425 -8.60 -16.46 3.59
C ILE A 425 -7.91 -16.55 2.22
N SER A 426 -6.94 -17.43 2.09
CA SER A 426 -6.29 -17.75 0.82
C SER A 426 -5.88 -19.20 0.74
N ASN A 427 -5.77 -19.71 -0.47
CA ASN A 427 -5.15 -21.00 -0.75
C ASN A 427 -4.51 -20.98 -2.13
N ASP A 428 -3.28 -21.46 -2.20
CA ASP A 428 -2.50 -21.67 -3.41
C ASP A 428 -2.28 -23.16 -3.62
N ARG A 429 -2.33 -23.58 -4.88
CA ARG A 429 -1.97 -24.93 -5.30
C ARG A 429 -1.04 -24.83 -6.49
N PHE A 430 0.09 -25.48 -6.38
CA PHE A 430 1.06 -25.61 -7.45
C PHE A 430 1.57 -27.05 -7.56
N LYS A 431 1.55 -27.61 -8.75
CA LYS A 431 2.12 -28.91 -9.07
C LYS A 431 2.95 -28.77 -10.34
N LEU A 432 4.22 -29.13 -10.28
CA LEU A 432 5.12 -29.14 -11.44
C LEU A 432 5.10 -30.53 -12.07
N ALA A 433 4.69 -30.65 -13.31
CA ALA A 433 4.52 -31.91 -14.01
C ALA A 433 3.61 -32.89 -13.21
N ASN A 434 3.98 -34.18 -13.15
CA ASN A 434 3.31 -35.18 -12.31
C ASN A 434 4.10 -35.44 -11.02
N ASP A 435 4.78 -34.45 -10.51
CA ASP A 435 5.66 -34.54 -9.36
C ASP A 435 5.00 -33.94 -8.10
N THR A 436 5.76 -33.31 -7.27
CA THR A 436 5.36 -32.77 -5.96
C THR A 436 4.29 -31.71 -6.07
N THR A 437 3.27 -31.80 -5.23
CA THR A 437 2.23 -30.78 -5.06
C THR A 437 2.52 -29.91 -3.84
N PHE A 438 2.48 -28.59 -4.04
CA PHE A 438 2.60 -27.58 -2.98
C PHE A 438 1.24 -26.91 -2.77
N ASN A 439 0.74 -26.95 -1.54
CA ASN A 439 -0.43 -26.20 -1.11
C ASN A 439 -0.02 -25.26 0.02
N PHE A 440 -0.40 -23.99 -0.04
CA PHE A 440 -0.16 -23.05 1.06
C PHE A 440 -1.26 -22.01 1.11
N GLY A 441 -1.49 -21.45 2.31
CA GLY A 441 -2.57 -20.49 2.48
C GLY A 441 -2.58 -19.84 3.85
N SER A 442 -3.40 -18.82 3.97
CA SER A 442 -3.58 -18.04 5.19
C SER A 442 -5.05 -17.97 5.59
N GLU A 443 -5.31 -18.00 6.87
CA GLU A 443 -6.61 -17.78 7.50
C GLU A 443 -6.41 -16.75 8.62
N ILE A 444 -7.04 -15.58 8.51
CA ILE A 444 -6.79 -14.45 9.42
C ILE A 444 -8.11 -13.81 9.78
N ALA A 445 -8.25 -13.43 11.04
CA ALA A 445 -9.34 -12.56 11.50
C ALA A 445 -8.80 -11.51 12.47
N SER A 446 -9.33 -10.29 12.38
CA SER A 446 -9.06 -9.21 13.32
C SER A 446 -10.33 -8.51 13.75
N LEU A 447 -10.40 -8.12 15.03
CA LEU A 447 -11.43 -7.29 15.60
C LEU A 447 -10.76 -6.04 16.17
N LYS A 448 -11.10 -4.89 15.60
CA LYS A 448 -10.62 -3.58 16.07
C LYS A 448 -11.76 -2.81 16.71
N TRP A 449 -11.52 -2.25 17.87
CA TRP A 449 -12.42 -1.38 18.61
C TRP A 449 -11.78 -0.02 18.82
N ASN A 450 -12.38 1.00 18.23
CA ASN A 450 -12.02 2.39 18.46
C ASN A 450 -12.98 3.00 19.47
N HIS A 451 -12.43 3.67 20.49
CA HIS A 451 -13.20 4.27 21.55
C HIS A 451 -12.69 5.66 21.92
N VAL A 452 -13.60 6.63 22.00
CA VAL A 452 -13.35 8.00 22.48
C VAL A 452 -13.69 8.06 23.96
N PHE A 453 -12.68 8.01 24.84
CA PHE A 453 -12.87 8.09 26.30
C PHE A 453 -13.32 9.47 26.73
N SER A 454 -12.64 10.48 26.25
CA SER A 454 -12.94 11.90 26.47
C SER A 454 -12.59 12.69 25.21
N ASP A 455 -12.83 13.99 25.24
CA ASP A 455 -12.58 14.88 24.09
C ASP A 455 -11.11 14.87 23.61
N ASN A 456 -10.17 14.54 24.54
CA ASN A 456 -8.72 14.55 24.30
C ASN A 456 -8.08 13.16 24.38
N ILE A 457 -8.86 12.08 24.53
CA ILE A 457 -8.33 10.72 24.68
C ILE A 457 -9.06 9.79 23.73
N PHE A 458 -8.34 9.32 22.73
CA PHE A 458 -8.78 8.31 21.78
C PHE A 458 -8.06 6.99 22.04
N SER A 459 -8.72 5.87 21.80
CA SER A 459 -8.09 4.55 21.87
C SER A 459 -8.44 3.69 20.68
N SER A 460 -7.48 2.85 20.29
CA SER A 460 -7.66 1.77 19.33
C SER A 460 -7.17 0.46 19.95
N THR A 461 -8.03 -0.55 20.02
CA THR A 461 -7.67 -1.89 20.51
C THR A 461 -7.95 -2.90 19.40
N THR A 462 -6.94 -3.69 19.01
CA THR A 462 -7.04 -4.69 17.96
C THR A 462 -6.67 -6.06 18.49
N ALA A 463 -7.58 -7.01 18.39
CA ALA A 463 -7.33 -8.44 18.64
C ALA A 463 -7.26 -9.18 17.32
N THR A 464 -6.20 -9.99 17.13
CA THR A 464 -5.99 -10.74 15.88
C THR A 464 -5.73 -12.21 16.15
N ILE A 465 -6.22 -13.05 15.25
CA ILE A 465 -5.86 -14.46 15.17
C ILE A 465 -5.50 -14.78 13.72
N GLY A 466 -4.48 -15.58 13.52
CA GLY A 466 -4.04 -15.97 12.19
C GLY A 466 -3.39 -17.33 12.15
N LYS A 467 -3.50 -18.00 11.02
CA LYS A 467 -2.83 -19.23 10.70
C LYS A 467 -2.28 -19.14 9.28
N TYR A 468 -0.99 -19.36 9.13
CA TYR A 468 -0.36 -19.65 7.86
C TYR A 468 -0.01 -21.13 7.83
N ARG A 469 -0.30 -21.84 6.74
CA ARG A 469 0.01 -23.26 6.59
C ARG A 469 0.60 -23.53 5.23
N TYR A 470 1.45 -24.53 5.13
CA TYR A 470 1.84 -25.15 3.88
C TYR A 470 1.88 -26.68 4.01
N ASN A 471 1.57 -27.34 2.90
CA ASN A 471 1.60 -28.78 2.75
C ASN A 471 2.35 -29.11 1.46
N VAL A 472 3.28 -30.04 1.54
CA VAL A 472 4.02 -30.56 0.40
C VAL A 472 3.74 -32.04 0.31
N LYS A 473 3.24 -32.49 -0.85
CA LYS A 473 2.90 -33.87 -1.08
C LYS A 473 3.54 -34.38 -2.36
N ASP A 474 4.34 -35.44 -2.23
CA ASP A 474 4.79 -36.26 -3.33
C ASP A 474 4.02 -37.61 -3.27
N ASP A 475 3.14 -37.82 -4.25
CA ASP A 475 2.34 -39.04 -4.37
C ASP A 475 2.80 -39.92 -5.53
N GLN A 476 3.98 -39.62 -6.09
CA GLN A 476 4.55 -40.33 -7.22
C GLN A 476 5.88 -41.03 -6.83
N GLY A 477 6.25 -42.05 -7.57
CA GLY A 477 7.53 -42.72 -7.38
C GLY A 477 7.60 -43.64 -6.18
N VAL A 478 8.81 -43.89 -5.66
CA VAL A 478 9.12 -44.88 -4.65
C VAL A 478 9.16 -44.34 -3.23
N ASN A 479 9.46 -43.03 -3.10
CA ASN A 479 9.62 -42.33 -1.82
C ASN A 479 8.50 -41.29 -1.64
N GLN A 480 7.26 -41.76 -1.61
CA GLN A 480 6.09 -40.91 -1.43
C GLN A 480 6.04 -40.40 0.01
N PHE A 481 5.77 -39.07 0.14
CA PHE A 481 5.65 -38.42 1.45
C PHE A 481 4.61 -37.33 1.47
N GLU A 482 4.19 -36.94 2.64
CA GLU A 482 3.43 -35.73 2.91
C GLU A 482 4.09 -34.98 4.06
N MET A 483 4.25 -33.66 3.89
CA MET A 483 4.84 -32.77 4.88
C MET A 483 3.87 -31.63 5.14
N ASP A 484 3.55 -31.39 6.42
CA ASP A 484 2.70 -30.31 6.88
C ASP A 484 3.44 -29.39 7.83
N ALA A 485 3.29 -28.08 7.65
CA ALA A 485 3.82 -27.07 8.55
C ALA A 485 2.86 -25.89 8.72
N ALA A 486 2.95 -25.20 9.86
CA ALA A 486 2.05 -24.11 10.18
C ALA A 486 2.68 -23.08 11.12
N ILE A 487 2.20 -21.84 11.01
CA ILE A 487 2.42 -20.78 11.99
C ILE A 487 1.06 -20.34 12.50
N ASN A 488 0.82 -20.54 13.78
CA ASN A 488 -0.34 -20.01 14.47
C ASN A 488 0.05 -18.74 15.23
N TYR A 489 -0.79 -17.73 15.15
CA TYR A 489 -0.51 -16.41 15.67
C TYR A 489 -1.74 -15.80 16.32
N ARG A 490 -1.56 -15.21 17.50
CA ARG A 490 -2.59 -14.46 18.23
C ARG A 490 -1.96 -13.19 18.79
N ALA A 491 -2.61 -12.06 18.61
CA ALA A 491 -2.09 -10.81 19.15
C ALA A 491 -3.21 -9.93 19.73
N LEU A 492 -2.84 -9.13 20.69
CA LEU A 492 -3.62 -8.03 21.24
C LEU A 492 -2.75 -6.78 21.20
N ASP A 493 -3.26 -5.73 20.60
CA ASP A 493 -2.63 -4.42 20.49
C ASP A 493 -3.58 -3.37 21.06
N THR A 494 -3.09 -2.46 21.89
CA THR A 494 -3.88 -1.35 22.44
C THR A 494 -3.05 -0.08 22.42
N GLU A 495 -3.63 0.97 21.86
CA GLU A 495 -3.03 2.28 21.71
C GLU A 495 -3.98 3.36 22.28
N LEU A 496 -3.40 4.34 22.94
CA LEU A 496 -4.05 5.54 23.43
C LEU A 496 -3.37 6.77 22.83
N GLU A 497 -4.12 7.58 22.14
CA GLU A 497 -3.71 8.91 21.69
C GLU A 497 -4.20 9.95 22.69
N LEU A 498 -3.30 10.83 23.14
CA LEU A 498 -3.51 11.77 24.23
C LEU A 498 -3.17 13.20 23.76
N ASP A 499 -4.17 14.01 23.50
CA ASP A 499 -4.07 15.44 23.19
C ASP A 499 -4.24 16.28 24.47
N LEU A 500 -3.31 16.11 25.41
CA LEU A 500 -3.40 16.71 26.75
C LEU A 500 -2.61 18.01 26.91
N ILE A 501 -1.66 18.26 26.02
CA ILE A 501 -0.71 19.37 26.09
C ILE A 501 -0.62 19.99 24.70
N ASP A 502 -0.72 21.31 24.59
CA ASP A 502 -0.60 22.05 23.33
C ASP A 502 0.69 21.72 22.60
N ASN A 503 0.61 21.54 21.30
CA ASN A 503 1.75 21.19 20.40
C ASN A 503 2.41 19.83 20.71
N HIS A 504 1.77 18.96 21.49
CA HIS A 504 2.19 17.60 21.77
C HIS A 504 1.12 16.61 21.31
N ASN A 505 1.52 15.59 20.57
CA ASN A 505 0.69 14.42 20.28
C ASN A 505 1.35 13.21 20.92
N ILE A 506 0.79 12.78 22.06
CA ILE A 506 1.36 11.71 22.87
C ILE A 506 0.61 10.41 22.55
N VAL A 507 1.37 9.36 22.24
CA VAL A 507 0.84 8.02 21.98
C VAL A 507 1.44 7.05 22.99
N VAL A 508 0.59 6.29 23.69
CA VAL A 508 1.02 5.27 24.67
C VAL A 508 0.31 3.97 24.34
N GLY A 509 1.01 2.86 24.40
CA GLY A 509 0.35 1.59 24.13
C GLY A 509 1.18 0.37 24.45
N GLY A 510 0.63 -0.78 24.08
CA GLY A 510 1.27 -2.07 24.24
C GLY A 510 0.72 -3.12 23.31
N ARG A 511 1.59 -4.07 22.96
CA ARG A 511 1.28 -5.22 22.10
C ARG A 511 1.76 -6.50 22.77
N ALA A 512 0.98 -7.56 22.65
CA ALA A 512 1.39 -8.92 23.00
C ALA A 512 1.04 -9.86 21.85
N SER A 513 2.00 -10.65 21.39
CA SER A 513 1.86 -11.59 20.27
C SER A 513 2.37 -12.97 20.68
N LEU A 514 1.51 -13.96 20.63
CA LEU A 514 1.85 -15.36 20.86
C LEU A 514 2.01 -16.07 19.52
N TYR A 515 3.18 -16.64 19.30
CA TYR A 515 3.52 -17.43 18.12
C TYR A 515 3.65 -18.90 18.50
N GLU A 516 3.17 -19.78 17.63
CA GLU A 516 3.41 -21.20 17.65
C GLU A 516 3.82 -21.62 16.24
N VAL A 517 5.07 -22.02 16.08
CA VAL A 517 5.71 -22.34 14.79
C VAL A 517 5.94 -23.85 14.73
N ALA A 518 5.13 -24.56 13.96
CA ALA A 518 5.34 -25.96 13.60
C ALA A 518 6.17 -26.00 12.32
N GLN A 519 7.44 -26.36 12.43
CA GLN A 519 8.39 -26.36 11.30
C GLN A 519 8.12 -27.48 10.31
N GLY A 520 7.42 -28.55 10.73
CA GLY A 520 6.90 -29.58 9.84
C GLY A 520 7.03 -31.00 10.37
N ASP A 521 6.05 -31.80 9.97
CA ASP A 521 6.04 -33.24 10.15
C ASP A 521 6.08 -33.86 8.76
N LEU A 522 7.03 -34.77 8.52
CA LEU A 522 7.09 -35.58 7.30
C LEU A 522 6.61 -37.00 7.58
N VAL A 523 5.57 -37.40 6.88
CA VAL A 523 4.97 -38.74 6.98
C VAL A 523 5.17 -39.45 5.65
N PRO A 524 5.88 -40.60 5.63
CA PRO A 524 5.95 -41.45 4.47
C PRO A 524 4.57 -42.02 4.11
N LEU A 525 4.19 -41.95 2.83
CA LEU A 525 2.92 -42.51 2.32
C LEU A 525 3.03 -43.98 1.89
N THR A 526 4.25 -44.50 1.81
CA THR A 526 4.54 -45.91 1.47
C THR A 526 5.36 -46.55 2.56
N ASN A 527 5.11 -47.83 2.83
CA ASN A 527 5.90 -48.62 3.79
C ASN A 527 7.30 -48.99 3.22
N ASN A 528 8.00 -48.03 2.62
CA ASN A 528 9.35 -48.28 2.15
C ASN A 528 10.35 -48.13 3.29
N LEU A 529 11.26 -49.11 3.41
CA LEU A 529 12.30 -49.16 4.45
C LEU A 529 13.30 -48.01 4.45
N ASN A 530 13.19 -47.11 3.46
CA ASN A 530 14.13 -45.99 3.29
C ASN A 530 13.55 -44.61 3.68
N SER A 531 12.30 -44.53 4.13
CA SER A 531 11.67 -43.29 4.54
C SER A 531 11.19 -43.41 5.98
N GLU A 532 11.88 -42.77 6.90
CA GLU A 532 11.42 -42.64 8.29
C GLU A 532 10.59 -41.36 8.47
N PRO A 533 9.55 -41.39 9.32
CA PRO A 533 8.83 -40.17 9.67
C PRO A 533 9.75 -39.22 10.43
N ILE A 534 9.65 -37.94 10.12
CA ILE A 534 10.38 -36.87 10.81
C ILE A 534 9.34 -35.97 11.47
N ASN A 535 9.52 -35.71 12.75
CA ASN A 535 8.67 -34.81 13.52
C ASN A 535 9.53 -33.76 14.21
N VAL A 536 9.43 -32.51 13.74
CA VAL A 536 10.14 -31.38 14.38
C VAL A 536 9.22 -30.74 15.41
N PRO A 537 9.60 -30.68 16.69
CA PRO A 537 8.75 -30.10 17.73
C PRO A 537 8.39 -28.64 17.42
N SER A 538 7.14 -28.26 17.69
CA SER A 538 6.68 -26.89 17.53
C SER A 538 7.35 -25.94 18.51
N GLU A 539 7.78 -24.78 18.04
CA GLU A 539 8.31 -23.72 18.87
C GLU A 539 7.21 -22.76 19.33
N LYS A 540 7.30 -22.28 20.58
CA LYS A 540 6.38 -21.26 21.11
C LYS A 540 7.14 -20.03 21.57
N GLY A 541 6.60 -18.85 21.27
CA GLY A 541 7.18 -17.59 21.70
C GLY A 541 6.12 -16.54 22.01
N LEU A 542 6.30 -15.85 23.13
CA LEU A 542 5.50 -14.68 23.51
C LEU A 542 6.36 -13.42 23.34
N GLU A 543 6.01 -12.59 22.37
CA GLU A 543 6.57 -11.26 22.18
C GLU A 543 5.63 -10.23 22.80
N SER A 544 6.14 -9.40 23.71
CA SER A 544 5.41 -8.33 24.36
C SER A 544 6.16 -7.02 24.21
N ALA A 545 5.43 -5.91 24.08
CA ALA A 545 6.05 -4.60 24.05
C ALA A 545 5.13 -3.56 24.66
N VAL A 546 5.75 -2.56 25.28
CA VAL A 546 5.09 -1.32 25.72
C VAL A 546 5.85 -0.13 25.16
N TYR A 547 5.15 0.94 24.83
CA TYR A 547 5.74 2.10 24.19
C TYR A 547 5.08 3.40 24.60
N ILE A 548 5.86 4.47 24.50
CA ILE A 548 5.42 5.85 24.57
C ILE A 548 6.12 6.62 23.44
N ALA A 549 5.38 7.46 22.77
CA ALA A 549 5.89 8.39 21.78
C ALA A 549 5.26 9.76 21.94
N ASP A 550 5.99 10.79 21.55
CA ASP A 550 5.52 12.16 21.52
C ASP A 550 6.00 12.84 20.23
N GLU A 551 5.09 13.48 19.54
CA GLU A 551 5.39 14.40 18.45
C GLU A 551 5.18 15.83 18.96
N TRP A 552 6.28 16.53 19.21
CA TRP A 552 6.34 17.87 19.74
C TRP A 552 6.70 18.90 18.67
N THR A 553 5.87 19.92 18.53
CA THR A 553 6.07 21.04 17.59
C THR A 553 6.32 22.34 18.35
N PRO A 554 7.56 22.55 18.87
CA PRO A 554 7.88 23.76 19.67
C PRO A 554 7.75 25.07 18.89
N THR A 555 7.92 25.01 17.59
CA THR A 555 7.73 26.14 16.66
C THR A 555 7.25 25.61 15.30
N ASP A 556 6.65 26.46 14.46
CA ASP A 556 6.20 26.07 13.12
C ASP A 556 7.34 25.48 12.24
N ASP A 557 8.57 25.86 12.53
CA ASP A 557 9.75 25.41 11.78
C ASP A 557 10.38 24.11 12.31
N ILE A 558 10.12 23.72 13.55
CA ILE A 558 10.77 22.59 14.20
C ILE A 558 9.71 21.60 14.70
N THR A 559 9.85 20.35 14.29
CA THR A 559 9.08 19.23 14.83
C THR A 559 10.05 18.15 15.30
N ILE A 560 9.80 17.62 16.48
CA ILE A 560 10.60 16.57 17.12
C ILE A 560 9.67 15.39 17.42
N SER A 561 10.00 14.21 16.92
CA SER A 561 9.34 12.96 17.30
C SER A 561 10.29 12.15 18.17
N ALA A 562 9.89 11.81 19.36
CA ALA A 562 10.65 11.00 20.30
C ALA A 562 9.80 9.83 20.77
N GLY A 563 10.34 8.61 20.65
CA GLY A 563 9.65 7.40 21.06
C GLY A 563 10.58 6.46 21.82
N LEU A 564 10.02 5.76 22.79
CA LEU A 564 10.69 4.70 23.52
C LEU A 564 9.78 3.48 23.59
N ARG A 565 10.26 2.38 23.04
CA ARG A 565 9.64 1.07 23.10
C ARG A 565 10.52 0.15 23.93
N TYR A 566 9.93 -0.65 24.79
CA TYR A 566 10.58 -1.78 25.43
C TYR A 566 9.91 -3.05 24.91
N SER A 567 10.67 -3.95 24.31
CA SER A 567 10.20 -5.26 23.87
C SER A 567 10.80 -6.36 24.75
N ASP A 568 10.00 -7.38 25.07
CA ASP A 568 10.32 -8.59 25.80
C ASP A 568 9.88 -9.79 24.99
N PHE A 569 10.74 -10.77 24.83
CA PHE A 569 10.45 -12.02 24.17
C PHE A 569 10.75 -13.19 25.09
N ARG A 570 9.81 -14.13 25.15
CA ARG A 570 9.92 -15.35 25.95
C ARG A 570 9.78 -16.56 25.06
N ASN A 571 10.84 -17.31 24.89
CA ASN A 571 10.81 -18.65 24.29
C ASN A 571 10.22 -19.61 25.32
N LEU A 572 9.20 -20.39 24.94
CA LEU A 572 8.41 -21.24 25.81
C LEU A 572 8.45 -22.68 25.32
N GLY A 573 8.47 -23.65 26.26
CA GLY A 573 8.30 -25.05 25.94
C GLY A 573 6.86 -25.39 25.45
N PRO A 574 6.65 -26.62 24.96
CA PRO A 574 7.51 -27.77 25.11
C PRO A 574 8.67 -27.74 24.11
N GLY A 575 9.78 -28.41 24.46
CA GLY A 575 10.91 -28.59 23.56
C GLY A 575 12.19 -28.95 24.30
N ASP A 576 13.17 -29.39 23.54
CA ASP A 576 14.47 -29.78 24.05
C ASP A 576 15.53 -28.69 23.75
N VAL A 577 16.39 -28.46 24.68
CA VAL A 577 17.55 -27.57 24.55
C VAL A 577 18.82 -28.39 24.67
N TYR A 578 19.61 -28.41 23.60
CA TYR A 578 20.86 -29.14 23.55
C TYR A 578 22.01 -28.33 24.16
N THR A 579 22.83 -29.00 24.96
CA THR A 579 24.09 -28.42 25.44
C THR A 579 25.22 -28.98 24.61
N TYR A 580 26.01 -28.08 24.00
CA TYR A 580 27.13 -28.47 23.15
C TYR A 580 28.44 -28.44 23.92
N GLN A 581 29.39 -29.30 23.55
CA GLN A 581 30.71 -29.38 24.17
C GLN A 581 31.44 -28.08 24.00
N GLU A 582 31.92 -27.51 25.11
CA GLU A 582 32.70 -26.30 25.13
C GLU A 582 34.02 -26.47 24.35
N GLY A 583 34.37 -25.45 23.55
CA GLY A 583 35.59 -25.47 22.72
C GLY A 583 35.47 -26.28 21.43
N MET A 584 34.29 -26.77 21.07
CA MET A 584 33.98 -27.40 19.78
C MET A 584 32.92 -26.63 19.00
N PRO A 585 32.92 -26.67 17.65
CA PRO A 585 31.86 -26.12 16.87
C PRO A 585 30.54 -26.85 17.12
N ARG A 586 29.44 -26.14 17.07
CA ARG A 586 28.09 -26.73 17.24
C ARG A 586 27.80 -27.70 16.09
N ASN A 587 27.52 -28.91 16.40
CA ASN A 587 27.01 -29.96 15.49
C ASN A 587 26.40 -31.10 16.32
N VAL A 588 25.70 -32.01 15.68
CA VAL A 588 25.04 -33.14 16.34
C VAL A 588 26.01 -33.96 17.19
N SER A 589 27.25 -34.18 16.73
CA SER A 589 28.27 -34.97 17.45
C SER A 589 28.88 -34.25 18.66
N SER A 590 28.68 -32.94 18.80
CA SER A 590 29.15 -32.14 19.96
C SER A 590 28.08 -31.98 21.05
N ILE A 591 26.89 -32.57 20.90
CA ILE A 591 25.83 -32.54 21.92
C ILE A 591 26.29 -33.44 23.10
N VAL A 592 26.33 -32.90 24.31
CA VAL A 592 26.74 -33.57 25.54
C VAL A 592 25.60 -33.75 26.53
N ASP A 593 24.55 -32.92 26.47
CA ASP A 593 23.38 -33.02 27.34
C ASP A 593 22.13 -32.43 26.64
N THR A 594 20.96 -32.87 27.10
CA THR A 594 19.66 -32.42 26.61
C THR A 594 18.75 -32.07 27.79
N THR A 595 18.27 -30.84 27.83
CA THR A 595 17.31 -30.36 28.84
C THR A 595 15.93 -30.24 28.24
N SER A 596 14.96 -31.02 28.71
CA SER A 596 13.57 -30.97 28.25
C SER A 596 12.74 -30.01 29.09
N PHE A 597 11.93 -29.19 28.41
CA PHE A 597 11.02 -28.23 29.01
C PHE A 597 9.56 -28.60 28.76
N SER A 598 8.73 -28.39 29.79
CA SER A 598 7.29 -28.65 29.74
C SER A 598 6.53 -27.59 28.97
N ASN A 599 5.26 -27.88 28.64
CA ASN A 599 4.42 -26.90 27.90
C ASN A 599 4.27 -25.58 28.67
N ASN A 600 4.54 -24.46 27.98
CA ASN A 600 4.54 -23.09 28.50
C ASN A 600 5.61 -22.82 29.59
N GLU A 601 6.54 -23.69 29.83
CA GLU A 601 7.69 -23.45 30.70
C GLU A 601 8.64 -22.45 30.04
N LEU A 602 9.20 -21.51 30.83
CA LEU A 602 10.14 -20.52 30.28
C LEU A 602 11.49 -21.16 29.99
N VAL A 603 11.86 -21.19 28.71
CA VAL A 603 13.17 -21.68 28.25
C VAL A 603 14.20 -20.56 28.28
N LYS A 604 13.90 -19.44 27.66
CA LYS A 604 14.79 -18.30 27.52
C LYS A 604 14.01 -17.00 27.40
N SER A 605 14.54 -15.90 27.94
CA SER A 605 13.98 -14.57 27.72
C SER A 605 15.01 -13.60 27.20
N TYR A 606 14.55 -12.65 26.39
CA TYR A 606 15.30 -11.55 25.83
C TYR A 606 14.47 -10.27 25.93
N GLY A 607 15.11 -9.15 26.24
CA GLY A 607 14.41 -7.87 26.27
C GLY A 607 15.35 -6.71 25.97
N GLY A 608 14.76 -5.54 25.68
CA GLY A 608 15.57 -4.34 25.52
C GLY A 608 14.81 -3.12 25.04
N LEU A 609 15.46 -1.99 25.23
CA LEU A 609 14.95 -0.69 24.83
C LEU A 609 15.19 -0.47 23.33
N GLU A 610 14.21 0.14 22.68
CA GLU A 610 14.18 0.55 21.28
C GLU A 610 13.87 2.05 21.20
N PRO A 611 14.86 2.92 21.43
CA PRO A 611 14.70 4.36 21.28
C PRO A 611 14.55 4.76 19.82
N ARG A 612 13.71 5.75 19.57
CA ARG A 612 13.41 6.33 18.25
C ARG A 612 13.39 7.83 18.37
N LEU A 613 14.04 8.50 17.41
CA LEU A 613 14.13 9.95 17.40
C LEU A 613 14.03 10.44 15.96
N GLY A 614 13.18 11.41 15.72
CA GLY A 614 13.06 12.14 14.47
C GLY A 614 13.11 13.64 14.75
N VAL A 615 13.77 14.38 13.87
CA VAL A 615 13.79 15.85 13.91
C VAL A 615 13.55 16.36 12.51
N ARG A 616 12.65 17.31 12.37
CA ARG A 616 12.41 18.08 11.16
C ARG A 616 12.73 19.53 11.42
N VAL A 617 13.43 20.18 10.49
CA VAL A 617 13.64 21.61 10.45
C VAL A 617 13.15 22.14 9.10
N ALA A 618 12.16 23.01 9.11
CA ALA A 618 11.67 23.67 7.91
C ALA A 618 12.68 24.69 7.40
N LEU A 619 12.85 24.78 6.10
CA LEU A 619 13.64 25.78 5.40
C LEU A 619 12.71 26.63 4.53
N GLY A 620 11.87 27.44 5.19
CA GLY A 620 10.73 28.13 4.59
C GLY A 620 9.60 27.17 4.20
N ASN A 621 8.65 27.65 3.37
CA ASN A 621 7.39 26.95 3.10
C ASN A 621 7.51 25.77 2.08
N SER A 622 8.67 25.53 1.50
CA SER A 622 8.80 24.57 0.39
C SER A 622 9.96 23.59 0.53
N ALA A 623 10.66 23.60 1.66
CA ALA A 623 11.76 22.67 1.91
C ALA A 623 11.88 22.32 3.38
N SER A 624 12.48 21.16 3.66
CA SER A 624 12.87 20.75 5.02
C SER A 624 14.11 19.85 5.01
N VAL A 625 14.81 19.85 6.15
CA VAL A 625 15.84 18.85 6.48
C VAL A 625 15.29 18.00 7.60
N LYS A 626 15.47 16.69 7.46
CA LYS A 626 15.05 15.72 8.46
C LYS A 626 16.22 14.82 8.84
N ALA A 627 16.25 14.42 10.10
CA ALA A 627 17.21 13.42 10.60
C ALA A 627 16.47 12.43 11.50
N SER A 628 16.87 11.17 11.49
CA SER A 628 16.27 10.16 12.35
C SER A 628 17.27 9.12 12.84
N TYR A 629 17.01 8.59 14.02
CA TYR A 629 17.64 7.43 14.61
C TYR A 629 16.58 6.44 15.05
N ASN A 630 16.82 5.15 14.78
CA ASN A 630 15.90 4.09 15.13
C ASN A 630 16.64 2.83 15.56
N ARG A 631 16.29 2.25 16.70
CA ARG A 631 16.73 0.92 17.12
C ARG A 631 15.54 -0.03 17.03
N MET A 632 15.75 -1.21 16.43
CA MET A 632 14.74 -2.25 16.28
C MET A 632 15.30 -3.61 16.67
N ARG A 633 14.42 -4.50 17.16
CA ARG A 633 14.74 -5.89 17.52
C ARG A 633 13.83 -6.84 16.77
N GLN A 634 14.36 -8.02 16.49
CA GLN A 634 13.62 -9.09 15.81
C GLN A 634 13.84 -10.42 16.54
N TYR A 635 12.74 -11.08 16.86
CA TYR A 635 12.73 -12.33 17.63
C TYR A 635 12.29 -13.54 16.81
N MET A 636 11.71 -13.33 15.66
CA MET A 636 11.29 -14.35 14.70
C MET A 636 12.00 -14.14 13.38
N HIS A 637 12.68 -15.15 12.88
CA HIS A 637 13.60 -15.08 11.76
C HIS A 637 13.14 -15.99 10.62
N LEU A 638 13.23 -15.51 9.38
CA LEU A 638 13.04 -16.32 8.19
C LEU A 638 14.42 -16.86 7.76
N VAL A 639 14.55 -18.17 7.76
CA VAL A 639 15.76 -18.88 7.35
C VAL A 639 15.54 -19.52 5.99
N SER A 640 16.34 -19.11 5.02
CA SER A 640 16.27 -19.62 3.65
C SER A 640 17.67 -19.76 3.07
N ASN A 641 17.94 -20.86 2.42
CA ASN A 641 19.16 -21.06 1.62
C ASN A 641 18.91 -20.75 0.12
N THR A 642 17.70 -20.43 -0.24
CA THR A 642 17.32 -20.02 -1.59
C THR A 642 17.42 -18.49 -1.74
N VAL A 643 17.55 -18.03 -2.96
CA VAL A 643 17.68 -16.60 -3.24
C VAL A 643 16.35 -15.88 -3.13
N ALA A 644 15.31 -16.51 -3.67
CA ALA A 644 13.94 -16.04 -3.53
C ALA A 644 13.26 -16.83 -2.42
N VAL A 645 12.67 -16.11 -1.49
CA VAL A 645 11.89 -16.73 -0.42
C VAL A 645 10.76 -17.56 -1.03
N THR A 646 10.63 -18.77 -0.52
CA THR A 646 9.59 -19.72 -0.92
C THR A 646 8.59 -19.92 0.22
N PRO A 647 7.36 -20.35 -0.09
CA PRO A 647 6.37 -20.64 0.97
C PRO A 647 6.80 -21.70 1.99
N ILE A 648 7.78 -22.53 1.64
CA ILE A 648 8.30 -23.62 2.49
C ILE A 648 9.56 -23.23 3.27
N ASP A 649 10.02 -21.97 3.23
CA ASP A 649 11.16 -21.52 4.02
C ASP A 649 10.82 -21.52 5.51
N VAL A 650 11.84 -21.80 6.32
CA VAL A 650 11.69 -22.06 7.75
C VAL A 650 11.59 -20.75 8.54
N TRP A 651 10.57 -20.61 9.34
CA TRP A 651 10.49 -19.59 10.36
C TRP A 651 11.03 -20.12 11.69
N GLN A 652 11.98 -19.40 12.28
CA GLN A 652 12.71 -19.77 13.48
C GLN A 652 12.55 -18.71 14.57
N LEU A 653 12.14 -19.11 15.77
CA LEU A 653 12.10 -18.20 16.92
C LEU A 653 13.50 -18.07 17.57
N SER A 654 13.75 -16.93 18.20
CA SER A 654 14.91 -16.76 19.07
C SER A 654 14.79 -17.71 20.26
N ASN A 655 15.90 -18.39 20.60
CA ASN A 655 15.95 -19.39 21.64
C ASN A 655 17.30 -19.33 22.37
N THR A 656 17.69 -20.34 23.13
CA THR A 656 18.94 -20.37 23.87
C THR A 656 20.17 -20.17 22.99
N HIS A 657 20.14 -20.65 21.75
CA HIS A 657 21.27 -20.64 20.81
C HIS A 657 21.15 -19.59 19.72
N ILE A 658 19.96 -19.04 19.49
CA ILE A 658 19.65 -18.06 18.45
C ILE A 658 19.21 -16.77 19.13
N ARG A 659 20.15 -15.81 19.25
CA ARG A 659 19.88 -14.50 19.84
C ARG A 659 19.04 -13.63 18.91
N PRO A 660 18.22 -12.71 19.48
CA PRO A 660 17.51 -11.71 18.68
C PRO A 660 18.47 -10.83 17.89
N ALA A 661 18.14 -10.58 16.65
CA ALA A 661 18.89 -9.62 15.86
C ALA A 661 18.50 -8.19 16.26
N VAL A 662 19.47 -7.28 16.26
CA VAL A 662 19.29 -5.86 16.65
C VAL A 662 19.87 -4.96 15.57
N ALA A 663 19.08 -4.00 15.09
CA ALA A 663 19.49 -3.02 14.11
C ALA A 663 19.46 -1.61 14.68
N ASP A 664 20.52 -0.84 14.44
CA ASP A 664 20.61 0.60 14.64
C ASP A 664 20.66 1.28 13.27
N GLN A 665 19.72 2.18 12.99
CA GLN A 665 19.69 2.92 11.74
C GLN A 665 19.71 4.43 11.98
N TYR A 666 20.58 5.11 11.24
CA TYR A 666 20.70 6.56 11.17
C TYR A 666 20.32 7.00 9.77
N SER A 667 19.56 8.07 9.67
CA SER A 667 19.16 8.61 8.37
C SER A 667 19.13 10.14 8.40
N VAL A 668 19.45 10.76 7.27
CA VAL A 668 19.34 12.20 7.05
C VAL A 668 18.79 12.44 5.64
N GLY A 669 17.90 13.43 5.51
CA GLY A 669 17.26 13.72 4.23
C GLY A 669 17.00 15.21 4.02
N PHE A 670 17.04 15.62 2.76
CA PHE A 670 16.63 16.94 2.29
C PHE A 670 15.44 16.78 1.36
N PHE A 671 14.37 17.52 1.63
CA PHE A 671 13.09 17.50 0.93
C PHE A 671 12.79 18.89 0.37
N LYS A 672 12.39 18.94 -0.90
CA LYS A 672 12.10 20.22 -1.58
C LYS A 672 10.96 20.04 -2.56
N ASN A 673 9.94 20.89 -2.44
CA ASN A 673 8.85 20.97 -3.39
C ASN A 673 9.02 22.18 -4.30
N PHE A 674 8.55 22.05 -5.55
CA PHE A 674 8.57 23.09 -6.57
C PHE A 674 7.19 23.25 -7.19
N ALA A 675 6.94 24.38 -7.86
CA ALA A 675 5.73 24.67 -8.62
C ALA A 675 4.46 24.41 -7.77
N ASP A 676 4.35 25.10 -6.64
CA ASP A 676 3.23 25.00 -5.69
C ASP A 676 2.89 23.53 -5.31
N ASN A 677 3.91 22.81 -4.88
CA ASN A 677 3.84 21.39 -4.47
C ASN A 677 3.49 20.39 -5.59
N THR A 678 3.43 20.83 -6.86
CA THR A 678 3.19 19.92 -8.00
C THR A 678 4.37 18.94 -8.21
N ILE A 679 5.58 19.34 -7.85
CA ILE A 679 6.80 18.54 -7.98
C ILE A 679 7.41 18.34 -6.59
N GLU A 680 7.57 17.08 -6.20
CA GLU A 680 8.29 16.66 -5.00
C GLU A 680 9.68 16.15 -5.36
N THR A 681 10.67 16.53 -4.56
CA THR A 681 12.02 15.95 -4.62
C THR A 681 12.53 15.61 -3.25
N SER A 682 13.28 14.51 -3.14
CA SER A 682 14.00 14.17 -1.93
C SER A 682 15.37 13.56 -2.24
N ILE A 683 16.30 13.78 -1.33
CA ILE A 683 17.57 13.07 -1.27
C ILE A 683 17.72 12.58 0.18
N GLU A 684 17.78 11.26 0.35
CA GLU A 684 17.93 10.64 1.67
C GLU A 684 19.20 9.79 1.70
N ALA A 685 19.93 9.84 2.79
CA ALA A 685 21.08 8.98 3.06
C ALA A 685 20.84 8.20 4.35
N TYR A 686 21.27 6.93 4.37
CA TYR A 686 21.12 6.08 5.55
C TYR A 686 22.35 5.22 5.80
N TYR A 687 22.54 4.88 7.07
CA TYR A 687 23.46 3.86 7.54
C TYR A 687 22.77 2.97 8.56
N LYS A 688 22.80 1.64 8.34
CA LYS A 688 22.24 0.62 9.23
C LYS A 688 23.35 -0.34 9.65
N SER A 689 23.45 -0.58 10.96
CA SER A 689 24.33 -1.59 11.57
C SER A 689 23.45 -2.63 12.25
N THR A 690 23.69 -3.91 12.00
CA THR A 690 22.93 -5.00 12.57
C THR A 690 23.85 -6.00 13.27
N THR A 691 23.45 -6.47 14.44
CA THR A 691 24.12 -7.53 15.18
C THR A 691 23.24 -8.78 15.22
N ASP A 692 23.88 -9.94 15.37
CA ASP A 692 23.24 -11.25 15.46
C ASP A 692 22.36 -11.59 14.24
N VAL A 693 22.77 -11.11 13.05
CA VAL A 693 22.13 -11.48 11.77
C VAL A 693 22.34 -12.96 11.50
N LEU A 694 21.28 -13.68 11.14
CA LEU A 694 21.39 -15.09 10.80
C LEU A 694 22.02 -15.31 9.42
N ASP A 695 22.89 -16.27 9.35
CA ASP A 695 23.44 -16.92 8.16
C ASP A 695 23.49 -18.44 8.43
N TYR A 696 24.02 -19.25 7.53
CA TYR A 696 24.07 -20.69 7.65
C TYR A 696 25.43 -21.24 7.24
N LYS A 697 25.77 -22.43 7.75
CA LYS A 697 26.99 -23.15 7.38
C LYS A 697 26.97 -23.61 5.92
N GLY A 698 28.13 -23.85 5.33
CA GLY A 698 28.22 -24.52 4.04
C GLY A 698 27.64 -25.94 4.14
N GLY A 699 26.66 -26.28 3.27
CA GLY A 699 25.99 -27.58 3.29
C GLY A 699 24.90 -27.74 4.36
N ALA A 700 24.44 -26.64 4.98
CA ALA A 700 23.38 -26.67 5.99
C ALA A 700 22.07 -27.30 5.47
N THR A 701 21.46 -28.13 6.28
CA THR A 701 20.10 -28.65 6.09
C THR A 701 19.15 -27.79 6.91
N LEU A 702 18.29 -27.02 6.25
CA LEU A 702 17.42 -26.06 6.94
C LEU A 702 16.02 -26.60 7.19
N LEU A 703 15.49 -27.37 6.26
CA LEU A 703 14.13 -27.94 6.33
C LEU A 703 14.13 -29.24 7.12
N LEU A 704 13.13 -29.42 8.00
CA LEU A 704 12.96 -30.64 8.82
C LEU A 704 14.22 -30.99 9.64
N ASN A 705 14.89 -30.00 10.20
CA ASN A 705 16.10 -30.17 10.99
C ASN A 705 15.82 -29.95 12.48
N GLU A 706 15.85 -31.04 13.28
CA GLU A 706 15.64 -31.00 14.75
C GLU A 706 16.73 -30.21 15.50
N THR A 707 17.92 -30.07 14.90
CA THR A 707 19.07 -29.35 15.46
C THR A 707 19.48 -28.14 14.62
N LEU A 708 18.48 -27.41 14.12
CA LEU A 708 18.68 -26.32 13.16
C LEU A 708 19.71 -25.27 13.64
N GLU A 709 19.76 -25.00 14.95
CA GLU A 709 20.73 -24.07 15.53
C GLU A 709 22.19 -24.49 15.35
N ALA A 710 22.43 -25.77 15.10
CA ALA A 710 23.78 -26.29 14.82
C ALA A 710 24.26 -25.94 13.41
N ASP A 711 23.33 -25.73 12.48
CA ASP A 711 23.58 -25.32 11.09
C ASP A 711 23.52 -23.80 10.87
N LEU A 712 23.00 -23.06 11.84
CA LEU A 712 22.89 -21.60 11.77
C LEU A 712 24.13 -20.90 12.34
N LEU A 713 24.41 -19.74 11.76
CA LEU A 713 25.47 -18.80 12.15
C LEU A 713 24.87 -17.46 12.52
N GLN A 714 25.50 -16.75 13.46
CA GLN A 714 25.13 -15.37 13.78
C GLN A 714 26.31 -14.44 13.55
N GLY A 715 26.03 -13.38 12.80
CA GLY A 715 27.05 -12.43 12.36
C GLY A 715 26.64 -10.98 12.53
N GLN A 716 27.36 -10.13 11.83
CA GLN A 716 27.13 -8.70 11.77
C GLN A 716 26.70 -8.31 10.35
N GLY A 717 25.81 -7.33 10.26
CA GLY A 717 25.37 -6.73 9.01
C GLY A 717 25.68 -5.22 8.99
N ARG A 718 25.96 -4.69 7.80
CA ARG A 718 25.98 -3.25 7.57
C ARG A 718 25.36 -2.92 6.22
N ALA A 719 24.49 -1.91 6.20
CA ALA A 719 23.92 -1.39 4.98
C ALA A 719 24.05 0.14 4.95
N ARG A 720 24.31 0.68 3.77
CA ARG A 720 24.38 2.13 3.55
C ARG A 720 23.89 2.46 2.17
N GLY A 721 23.23 3.61 2.03
CA GLY A 721 22.73 4.03 0.73
C GLY A 721 22.34 5.48 0.67
N ILE A 722 22.17 5.94 -0.58
CA ILE A 722 21.64 7.25 -0.93
C ILE A 722 20.46 7.01 -1.87
N GLU A 723 19.31 7.59 -1.52
CA GLU A 723 18.05 7.50 -2.27
C GLU A 723 17.74 8.87 -2.87
N PHE A 724 17.35 8.91 -4.12
CA PHE A 724 16.86 10.11 -4.81
C PHE A 724 15.48 9.86 -5.36
N LEU A 725 14.54 10.78 -5.12
CA LEU A 725 13.20 10.78 -5.68
C LEU A 725 12.93 12.11 -6.37
N PHE A 726 12.36 12.05 -7.56
CA PHE A 726 11.74 13.14 -8.27
C PHE A 726 10.33 12.70 -8.67
N LYS A 727 9.29 13.34 -8.16
CA LYS A 727 7.89 12.96 -8.40
C LYS A 727 7.08 14.16 -8.87
N LYS A 728 6.41 14.01 -10.00
CA LYS A 728 5.47 15.00 -10.53
C LYS A 728 4.03 14.49 -10.33
N LYS A 729 3.24 15.22 -9.53
CA LYS A 729 1.90 14.80 -9.10
C LYS A 729 0.79 15.19 -10.06
N GLU A 730 0.91 16.30 -10.77
CA GLU A 730 -0.19 16.92 -11.50
C GLU A 730 0.11 17.16 -12.98
N GLY A 731 -0.96 17.34 -13.77
CA GLY A 731 -0.91 17.63 -15.19
C GLY A 731 -1.23 16.43 -16.07
N ARG A 732 -0.98 16.59 -17.39
CA ARG A 732 -1.19 15.49 -18.35
C ARG A 732 -0.13 14.40 -18.24
N LEU A 733 1.08 14.77 -17.86
CA LEU A 733 2.20 13.88 -17.59
C LEU A 733 2.47 13.90 -16.10
N THR A 734 2.31 12.75 -15.45
CA THR A 734 2.62 12.51 -14.05
C THR A 734 3.53 11.29 -13.92
N GLY A 735 4.13 11.07 -12.74
CA GLY A 735 5.01 9.93 -12.50
C GLY A 735 6.20 10.30 -11.66
N TRP A 736 7.18 9.40 -11.60
CA TRP A 736 8.39 9.61 -10.79
C TRP A 736 9.63 8.95 -11.39
N LEU A 737 10.76 9.47 -10.99
CA LEU A 737 12.07 8.88 -11.14
C LEU A 737 12.61 8.60 -9.75
N SER A 738 12.99 7.35 -9.52
CA SER A 738 13.61 6.86 -8.30
C SER A 738 14.99 6.30 -8.62
N TYR A 739 16.00 6.71 -7.87
CA TYR A 739 17.33 6.13 -7.98
C TYR A 739 17.90 5.86 -6.60
N THR A 740 18.46 4.66 -6.42
CA THR A 740 19.12 4.24 -5.18
C THR A 740 20.52 3.75 -5.48
N TYR A 741 21.50 4.27 -4.77
CA TYR A 741 22.78 3.64 -4.61
C TYR A 741 22.89 3.03 -3.23
N SER A 742 23.14 1.72 -3.12
CA SER A 742 23.23 1.04 -1.83
C SER A 742 24.30 -0.06 -1.81
N ARG A 743 24.77 -0.37 -0.61
CA ARG A 743 25.66 -1.51 -0.36
C ARG A 743 25.25 -2.21 0.93
N THR A 744 25.06 -3.52 0.81
CA THR A 744 24.73 -4.39 1.94
C THR A 744 25.77 -5.50 2.08
N GLN A 745 26.36 -5.59 3.26
CA GLN A 745 27.41 -6.54 3.55
C GLN A 745 27.15 -7.26 4.88
N LEU A 746 27.49 -8.54 4.91
CA LEU A 746 27.45 -9.40 6.08
C LEU A 746 28.87 -9.81 6.48
N ARG A 747 29.05 -10.17 7.74
CA ARG A 747 30.29 -10.70 8.29
C ARG A 747 29.97 -11.75 9.33
N THR A 748 30.49 -12.96 9.14
CA THR A 748 30.39 -14.05 10.12
C THR A 748 31.79 -14.52 10.46
N ASN A 749 32.15 -14.34 11.71
CA ASN A 749 33.49 -14.67 12.23
C ASN A 749 33.36 -15.41 13.55
N SER A 750 33.96 -16.58 13.64
CA SER A 750 34.00 -17.44 14.83
C SER A 750 35.44 -17.87 15.10
N VAL A 751 35.69 -18.44 16.26
CA VAL A 751 36.98 -19.11 16.58
C VAL A 751 37.10 -20.42 15.78
N PHE A 752 36.03 -20.95 15.24
CA PHE A 752 36.02 -22.19 14.46
C PHE A 752 35.92 -21.88 12.96
N ALA A 753 36.80 -22.50 12.19
CA ALA A 753 36.81 -22.32 10.72
C ALA A 753 35.50 -22.76 10.07
N SER A 754 34.82 -23.80 10.58
CA SER A 754 33.51 -24.28 10.10
C SER A 754 32.35 -23.29 10.37
N GLU A 755 32.54 -22.34 11.26
CA GLU A 755 31.58 -21.31 11.62
C GLU A 755 32.00 -19.91 11.16
N THR A 756 33.06 -19.83 10.34
CA THR A 756 33.58 -18.58 9.76
C THR A 756 33.32 -18.56 8.26
N VAL A 757 32.79 -17.44 7.75
CA VAL A 757 32.52 -17.24 6.33
C VAL A 757 33.54 -16.28 5.76
N ASN A 758 34.10 -16.60 4.58
CA ASN A 758 35.09 -15.78 3.85
C ASN A 758 36.23 -15.26 4.76
N ASN A 759 36.82 -16.17 5.56
CA ASN A 759 37.90 -15.84 6.52
C ASN A 759 37.54 -14.73 7.53
N GLY A 760 36.27 -14.51 7.82
CA GLY A 760 35.79 -13.48 8.74
C GLY A 760 35.75 -12.08 8.17
N GLU A 761 35.94 -11.92 6.86
CA GLU A 761 35.82 -10.64 6.17
C GLU A 761 34.41 -10.30 5.80
N TYR A 762 34.11 -9.02 5.48
CA TYR A 762 32.82 -8.58 5.00
C TYR A 762 32.57 -9.04 3.56
N TYR A 763 31.45 -9.68 3.29
CA TYR A 763 30.99 -10.09 1.96
C TYR A 763 29.63 -9.52 1.64
N SER A 764 29.29 -9.39 0.34
CA SER A 764 27.99 -8.87 -0.10
C SER A 764 26.87 -9.83 0.29
N ALA A 765 25.76 -9.30 0.81
CA ALA A 765 24.52 -10.08 0.98
C ALA A 765 24.00 -10.57 -0.39
N ASN A 766 23.33 -11.72 -0.42
CA ASN A 766 22.81 -12.31 -1.67
C ASN A 766 21.77 -11.43 -2.40
N TYR A 767 21.20 -10.44 -1.71
CA TYR A 767 20.25 -9.43 -2.22
C TYR A 767 20.89 -8.04 -2.43
N ASP A 768 22.21 -7.88 -2.29
CA ASP A 768 22.93 -6.61 -2.52
C ASP A 768 22.86 -6.20 -3.99
N LYS A 769 22.24 -5.05 -4.27
CA LYS A 769 22.12 -4.42 -5.57
C LYS A 769 22.59 -2.97 -5.51
N PRO A 770 23.85 -2.68 -5.93
CA PRO A 770 24.43 -1.35 -5.80
C PRO A 770 23.65 -0.23 -6.47
N HIS A 771 23.13 -0.46 -7.64
CA HIS A 771 22.34 0.54 -8.38
C HIS A 771 20.95 0.01 -8.67
N ASP A 772 19.95 0.82 -8.37
CA ASP A 772 18.55 0.58 -8.72
C ASP A 772 17.95 1.88 -9.26
N LEU A 773 17.37 1.83 -10.46
CA LEU A 773 16.74 2.96 -11.15
C LEU A 773 15.36 2.56 -11.62
N THR A 774 14.38 3.36 -11.26
CA THR A 774 13.01 3.23 -11.75
C THR A 774 12.51 4.54 -12.33
N ILE A 775 11.84 4.46 -13.49
CA ILE A 775 11.16 5.59 -14.12
C ILE A 775 9.72 5.16 -14.40
N VAL A 776 8.78 5.82 -13.78
CA VAL A 776 7.34 5.63 -14.01
C VAL A 776 6.79 6.88 -14.67
N MET A 777 6.10 6.68 -15.79
CA MET A 777 5.48 7.75 -16.56
C MET A 777 4.01 7.40 -16.82
N ASP A 778 3.11 8.29 -16.46
CA ASP A 778 1.68 8.22 -16.71
C ASP A 778 1.25 9.42 -17.55
N TYR A 779 0.78 9.18 -18.79
CA TYR A 779 0.41 10.22 -19.74
C TYR A 779 -1.05 10.12 -20.15
N LYS A 780 -1.81 11.14 -19.82
CA LYS A 780 -3.21 11.29 -20.21
C LYS A 780 -3.31 11.80 -21.64
N VAL A 781 -3.51 10.87 -22.58
CA VAL A 781 -3.69 11.19 -24.00
C VAL A 781 -4.99 11.99 -24.20
N GLY A 782 -6.00 11.70 -23.39
CA GLY A 782 -7.29 12.39 -23.41
C GLY A 782 -8.16 11.98 -22.24
N LYS A 783 -9.45 12.38 -22.25
CA LYS A 783 -10.40 12.02 -21.15
C LYS A 783 -10.68 10.52 -21.01
N ARG A 784 -10.31 9.70 -21.99
CA ARG A 784 -10.67 8.26 -22.05
C ARG A 784 -9.48 7.33 -22.21
N VAL A 785 -8.32 7.87 -22.54
CA VAL A 785 -7.13 7.08 -22.90
C VAL A 785 -5.98 7.55 -22.03
N ASN A 786 -5.41 6.59 -21.31
CA ASN A 786 -4.23 6.78 -20.49
C ASN A 786 -3.14 5.84 -20.96
N PHE A 787 -1.93 6.34 -21.12
CA PHE A 787 -0.73 5.57 -21.47
C PHE A 787 0.23 5.59 -20.29
N THR A 788 0.69 4.42 -19.86
CA THR A 788 1.65 4.31 -18.76
C THR A 788 2.87 3.51 -19.23
N ALA A 789 4.05 3.96 -18.85
CA ALA A 789 5.32 3.29 -19.07
C ALA A 789 6.09 3.16 -17.76
N ASN A 790 6.72 2.01 -17.58
CA ASN A 790 7.57 1.74 -16.42
C ASN A 790 8.89 1.13 -16.91
N PHE A 791 10.00 1.81 -16.61
CA PHE A 791 11.33 1.29 -16.87
C PHE A 791 12.05 1.04 -15.55
N THR A 792 12.64 -0.16 -15.42
CA THR A 792 13.44 -0.52 -14.24
C THR A 792 14.80 -1.03 -14.68
N TYR A 793 15.85 -0.64 -13.96
CA TYR A 793 17.21 -1.15 -14.07
C TYR A 793 17.75 -1.44 -12.67
N SER A 794 18.39 -2.59 -12.48
CA SER A 794 19.16 -2.86 -11.27
C SER A 794 20.41 -3.68 -11.55
N THR A 795 21.47 -3.42 -10.77
CA THR A 795 22.69 -4.23 -10.79
C THR A 795 22.37 -5.69 -10.44
N GLY A 796 23.08 -6.63 -11.09
CA GLY A 796 22.97 -8.05 -10.80
C GLY A 796 23.32 -8.36 -9.34
N ARG A 797 22.55 -9.25 -8.70
CA ARG A 797 22.81 -9.70 -7.34
C ARG A 797 24.02 -10.62 -7.24
N PRO A 798 24.64 -10.74 -6.06
CA PRO A 798 25.76 -11.65 -5.86
C PRO A 798 25.36 -13.12 -5.92
N ILE A 799 26.31 -13.96 -6.32
CA ILE A 799 26.23 -15.43 -6.29
C ILE A 799 27.56 -16.04 -5.89
N THR A 800 27.50 -17.25 -5.35
CA THR A 800 28.63 -18.14 -5.18
C THR A 800 28.72 -19.07 -6.39
N ALA A 801 29.89 -19.23 -6.99
CA ALA A 801 30.07 -20.02 -8.21
C ALA A 801 31.21 -21.03 -8.05
N PRO A 802 31.12 -22.20 -8.68
CA PRO A 802 32.28 -23.13 -8.73
C PRO A 802 33.42 -22.53 -9.55
N THR A 803 34.60 -22.58 -8.98
CA THR A 803 35.86 -22.10 -9.57
C THR A 803 36.70 -23.20 -10.16
N ALA A 804 36.55 -24.42 -9.63
CA ALA A 804 37.24 -25.61 -10.09
C ALA A 804 36.35 -26.84 -9.91
N THR A 805 36.71 -27.93 -10.63
CA THR A 805 36.05 -29.23 -10.47
C THR A 805 37.13 -30.29 -10.36
N TYR A 806 37.10 -31.03 -9.28
CA TYR A 806 38.02 -32.15 -9.03
C TYR A 806 37.33 -33.48 -9.28
N ARG A 807 37.96 -34.38 -9.98
CA ARG A 807 37.50 -35.74 -10.14
C ARG A 807 38.38 -36.70 -9.32
N ILE A 808 37.78 -37.41 -8.40
CA ILE A 808 38.46 -38.40 -7.56
C ILE A 808 38.07 -39.81 -8.06
N GLY A 809 38.94 -40.44 -8.84
CA GLY A 809 38.71 -41.78 -9.42
C GLY A 809 37.51 -41.79 -10.38
N THR A 810 36.62 -42.76 -10.21
CA THR A 810 35.35 -42.94 -10.95
C THR A 810 34.17 -42.24 -10.28
N ILE A 811 34.40 -41.56 -9.16
CA ILE A 811 33.37 -40.89 -8.37
C ILE A 811 33.07 -39.51 -8.96
N SER A 812 31.86 -39.03 -8.68
CA SER A 812 31.31 -37.75 -9.12
C SER A 812 32.28 -36.57 -9.01
N ALA A 813 32.22 -35.63 -9.93
CA ALA A 813 32.99 -34.40 -9.88
C ALA A 813 32.63 -33.58 -8.64
N LEU A 814 33.65 -33.29 -7.80
CA LEU A 814 33.50 -32.38 -6.66
C LEU A 814 33.78 -30.95 -7.14
N ALA A 815 32.82 -30.06 -6.95
CA ALA A 815 32.97 -28.64 -7.24
C ALA A 815 33.67 -27.90 -6.08
N ASP A 816 34.71 -27.13 -6.41
CA ASP A 816 35.32 -26.17 -5.50
C ASP A 816 34.69 -24.79 -5.76
N TYR A 817 34.16 -24.18 -4.72
CA TYR A 817 33.38 -22.94 -4.83
C TYR A 817 34.24 -21.72 -4.48
N SER A 818 33.94 -20.60 -5.11
CA SER A 818 34.45 -19.29 -4.74
C SER A 818 34.10 -18.92 -3.30
N ASP A 819 34.69 -17.85 -2.79
CA ASP A 819 34.16 -17.16 -1.61
C ASP A 819 32.67 -16.87 -1.77
N ARG A 820 31.93 -16.90 -0.65
CA ARG A 820 30.48 -16.65 -0.64
C ARG A 820 30.17 -15.30 -1.27
N ASN A 821 29.27 -15.31 -2.26
CA ASN A 821 28.75 -14.11 -2.95
C ASN A 821 29.84 -13.26 -3.67
N GLN A 822 30.88 -13.89 -4.17
CA GLN A 822 31.99 -13.22 -4.84
C GLN A 822 31.64 -12.72 -6.26
N PHE A 823 30.82 -13.47 -7.00
CA PHE A 823 30.41 -13.13 -8.37
C PHE A 823 29.05 -12.46 -8.39
N ARG A 824 28.64 -11.91 -9.55
CA ARG A 824 27.32 -11.33 -9.78
C ARG A 824 26.68 -11.90 -11.04
N ILE A 825 25.34 -12.08 -10.99
CA ILE A 825 24.57 -12.37 -12.18
C ILE A 825 24.49 -11.12 -13.07
N PRO A 826 24.16 -11.26 -14.38
CA PRO A 826 23.97 -10.10 -15.27
C PRO A 826 22.92 -9.12 -14.73
N ASP A 827 23.15 -7.82 -15.03
CA ASP A 827 22.24 -6.74 -14.67
C ASP A 827 20.84 -6.96 -15.23
N PHE A 828 19.88 -6.54 -14.43
CA PHE A 828 18.46 -6.59 -14.76
C PHE A 828 17.99 -5.27 -15.37
N HIS A 829 17.22 -5.32 -16.45
CA HIS A 829 16.42 -4.16 -16.86
C HIS A 829 15.18 -4.59 -17.68
N ARG A 830 14.14 -3.76 -17.62
CA ARG A 830 12.86 -4.05 -18.24
C ARG A 830 12.09 -2.76 -18.55
N LEU A 831 11.32 -2.79 -19.63
CA LEU A 831 10.34 -1.77 -19.97
C LEU A 831 8.96 -2.43 -20.08
N ASP A 832 8.00 -1.90 -19.33
CA ASP A 832 6.61 -2.30 -19.34
C ASP A 832 5.74 -1.15 -19.86
N LEU A 833 4.77 -1.44 -20.70
CA LEU A 833 3.83 -0.46 -21.26
C LEU A 833 2.40 -0.87 -20.97
N SER A 834 1.54 0.10 -20.75
CA SER A 834 0.10 -0.11 -20.56
C SER A 834 -0.71 0.99 -21.24
N LEU A 835 -1.85 0.60 -21.80
CA LEU A 835 -2.84 1.47 -22.39
C LEU A 835 -4.20 1.18 -21.72
N THR A 836 -4.72 2.14 -21.00
CA THR A 836 -6.06 2.07 -20.38
C THR A 836 -7.05 2.85 -21.24
N ILE A 837 -8.14 2.20 -21.66
CA ILE A 837 -9.21 2.78 -22.48
C ILE A 837 -10.51 2.71 -21.70
N GLY A 838 -10.93 3.82 -21.10
CA GLY A 838 -12.20 3.94 -20.37
C GLY A 838 -13.34 4.42 -21.27
N ARG A 839 -14.55 3.96 -21.01
CA ARG A 839 -15.76 4.58 -21.57
C ARG A 839 -16.01 5.87 -20.80
N GLY A 840 -15.93 7.03 -21.50
CA GLY A 840 -16.12 8.36 -20.94
C GLY A 840 -17.43 8.49 -20.17
N PHE A 841 -17.34 9.21 -19.08
CA PHE A 841 -18.42 9.49 -18.14
C PHE A 841 -19.64 10.12 -18.83
N LYS A 842 -20.66 9.32 -19.17
CA LYS A 842 -22.02 9.82 -19.15
C LYS A 842 -22.55 9.52 -17.74
N ARG A 843 -22.90 10.56 -17.01
CA ARG A 843 -23.36 10.55 -15.60
C ARG A 843 -24.59 9.63 -15.36
N SER A 844 -25.17 9.06 -16.40
CA SER A 844 -26.42 8.28 -16.37
C SER A 844 -26.26 6.77 -16.57
N LYS A 845 -25.04 6.20 -16.61
CA LYS A 845 -24.89 4.76 -16.80
C LYS A 845 -24.62 4.06 -15.47
N ARG A 846 -25.47 3.09 -15.13
CA ARG A 846 -25.34 2.18 -13.98
C ARG A 846 -24.06 1.34 -14.01
N VAL A 847 -23.42 1.16 -15.16
CA VAL A 847 -22.18 0.39 -15.30
C VAL A 847 -21.12 1.23 -16.01
N LYS A 848 -19.97 1.39 -15.37
CA LYS A 848 -18.73 1.99 -15.92
C LYS A 848 -17.77 0.85 -16.25
N SER A 849 -17.06 0.93 -17.37
CA SER A 849 -16.09 -0.11 -17.73
C SER A 849 -14.87 0.46 -18.43
N GLU A 850 -13.75 -0.25 -18.31
CA GLU A 850 -12.49 0.08 -18.96
C GLU A 850 -11.77 -1.19 -19.44
N TRP A 851 -10.98 -1.03 -20.50
CA TRP A 851 -10.04 -2.03 -20.97
C TRP A 851 -8.62 -1.61 -20.60
N ASN A 852 -7.86 -2.53 -20.05
CA ASN A 852 -6.43 -2.36 -19.86
C ASN A 852 -5.71 -3.34 -20.78
N ILE A 853 -4.81 -2.82 -21.63
CA ILE A 853 -3.96 -3.59 -22.53
C ILE A 853 -2.55 -3.30 -22.09
N SER A 854 -1.80 -4.29 -21.66
CA SER A 854 -0.42 -4.12 -21.23
C SER A 854 0.54 -5.10 -21.87
N VAL A 855 1.78 -4.69 -21.97
CA VAL A 855 2.89 -5.52 -22.42
C VAL A 855 4.00 -5.44 -21.39
N TYR A 856 4.22 -6.54 -20.72
CA TYR A 856 5.34 -6.72 -19.82
C TYR A 856 6.60 -7.06 -20.61
N ASN A 857 7.73 -6.46 -20.29
CA ASN A 857 9.02 -6.70 -20.91
C ASN A 857 8.99 -6.55 -22.46
N VAL A 858 8.68 -5.36 -22.93
CA VAL A 858 8.39 -5.04 -24.36
C VAL A 858 9.48 -5.51 -25.33
N TYR A 859 10.74 -5.48 -24.93
CA TYR A 859 11.86 -5.90 -25.78
C TYR A 859 12.33 -7.35 -25.52
N ALA A 860 11.51 -8.16 -24.82
CA ALA A 860 11.69 -9.59 -24.62
C ALA A 860 13.07 -9.98 -24.02
N ARG A 861 13.66 -9.14 -23.14
CA ARG A 861 14.92 -9.47 -22.48
C ARG A 861 14.75 -10.68 -21.57
N LYS A 862 15.59 -11.67 -21.74
CA LYS A 862 15.71 -12.82 -20.84
C LYS A 862 16.55 -12.41 -19.61
N ASN A 863 15.93 -11.77 -18.63
CA ASN A 863 16.59 -11.43 -17.39
C ASN A 863 16.96 -12.69 -16.60
N ALA A 864 18.12 -12.68 -15.95
CA ALA A 864 18.54 -13.81 -15.13
C ALA A 864 17.76 -13.81 -13.81
N TYR A 865 16.96 -14.84 -13.56
CA TYR A 865 16.38 -15.14 -12.26
C TYR A 865 17.43 -15.80 -11.36
N SER A 866 18.08 -16.86 -11.89
CA SER A 866 19.15 -17.57 -11.22
C SER A 866 20.18 -18.06 -12.23
N ILE A 867 21.36 -18.39 -11.74
CA ILE A 867 22.37 -19.15 -12.47
C ILE A 867 22.58 -20.45 -11.67
N PHE A 868 22.46 -21.56 -12.33
CA PHE A 868 22.79 -22.88 -11.79
C PHE A 868 23.94 -23.50 -12.56
N PHE A 869 24.63 -24.40 -11.94
CA PHE A 869 25.81 -25.04 -12.50
C PHE A 869 25.55 -26.57 -12.59
N ASN A 870 25.86 -27.17 -13.72
CA ASN A 870 25.79 -28.61 -13.88
C ASN A 870 27.05 -29.30 -13.29
N GLU A 871 27.06 -30.63 -13.30
CA GLU A 871 28.16 -31.47 -12.80
C GLU A 871 29.54 -31.13 -13.42
N ASN A 872 29.56 -30.52 -14.61
CA ASN A 872 30.79 -30.05 -15.27
C ASN A 872 31.09 -28.56 -14.99
N SER A 873 30.50 -27.96 -13.97
CA SER A 873 30.63 -26.55 -13.59
C SER A 873 30.30 -25.57 -14.72
N ARG A 874 29.47 -25.95 -15.69
CA ARG A 874 28.94 -25.06 -16.72
C ARG A 874 27.75 -24.27 -16.16
N ALA A 875 27.81 -22.96 -16.34
CA ALA A 875 26.79 -22.05 -15.92
C ALA A 875 25.59 -22.02 -16.88
N PHE A 876 24.39 -22.16 -16.35
CA PHE A 876 23.13 -22.05 -17.09
C PHE A 876 22.30 -20.94 -16.46
N LYS A 877 21.83 -20.04 -17.31
CA LYS A 877 20.96 -18.94 -16.92
C LYS A 877 19.51 -19.39 -16.97
N LEU A 878 18.84 -19.38 -15.81
CA LEU A 878 17.40 -19.53 -15.71
C LEU A 878 16.76 -18.15 -15.91
N ALA A 879 15.86 -18.02 -16.87
CA ALA A 879 15.02 -16.85 -17.08
C ALA A 879 13.56 -17.32 -17.11
N ILE A 880 12.73 -16.75 -16.23
CA ILE A 880 11.35 -17.19 -16.04
C ILE A 880 10.42 -16.49 -17.03
N LEU A 881 10.54 -15.16 -17.15
CA LEU A 881 9.63 -14.34 -17.93
C LEU A 881 10.32 -13.76 -19.16
N SER A 882 9.55 -13.64 -20.25
CA SER A 882 9.92 -12.94 -21.47
C SER A 882 8.88 -11.85 -21.75
N ILE A 883 8.57 -11.56 -23.01
CA ILE A 883 7.48 -10.66 -23.35
C ILE A 883 6.14 -11.30 -23.03
N ILE A 884 5.28 -10.59 -22.28
CA ILE A 884 3.94 -11.05 -21.91
C ILE A 884 2.92 -9.95 -22.24
N PRO A 885 2.20 -10.08 -23.35
CA PRO A 885 1.03 -9.25 -23.61
C PRO A 885 -0.12 -9.69 -22.70
N SER A 886 -0.90 -8.75 -22.23
CA SER A 886 -2.07 -9.04 -21.42
C SER A 886 -3.20 -8.06 -21.71
N ILE A 887 -4.42 -8.53 -21.51
CA ILE A 887 -5.64 -7.74 -21.62
C ILE A 887 -6.55 -8.04 -20.44
N SER A 888 -7.14 -7.01 -19.87
CA SER A 888 -8.17 -7.15 -18.85
C SER A 888 -9.33 -6.18 -19.07
N TYR A 889 -10.50 -6.62 -18.67
CA TYR A 889 -11.73 -5.85 -18.68
C TYR A 889 -12.18 -5.59 -17.24
N ASN A 890 -12.25 -4.34 -16.87
CA ASN A 890 -12.67 -3.90 -15.54
C ASN A 890 -14.04 -3.23 -15.64
N PHE A 891 -14.89 -3.44 -14.63
CA PHE A 891 -16.21 -2.83 -14.56
C PHE A 891 -16.54 -2.42 -13.13
N ARG A 892 -17.36 -1.35 -13.00
CA ARG A 892 -17.94 -0.88 -11.73
C ARG A 892 -19.42 -0.64 -11.96
N PHE A 893 -20.25 -1.06 -11.03
CA PHE A 893 -21.70 -0.81 -11.02
C PHE A 893 -22.14 -0.17 -9.71
N GLN A 894 -23.19 0.66 -9.81
CA GLN A 894 -23.77 1.44 -8.69
C GLN A 894 -25.27 1.30 -8.70
#